data_b3e6e4e96aae50f63ed2cd775ef0c6c1
#
_entry.id   b3e6e4e96aae50f63ed2cd775ef0c6c1
#
_cell.length_a   1.000
_cell.length_b   1.000
_cell.length_c   1.000
_cell.angle_alpha   90.00
_cell.angle_beta   90.00
_cell.angle_gamma   90.00
#
_symmetry.space_group_name_H-M   'P 1'
#
loop_
_entity.id
_entity.type
_entity.pdbx_description
1 polymer ?
#
loop_
_entity_poly.entity_id
_entity_poly.type
_entity_poly.pdbx_seq_one_letter_code
_entity_poly.pdbx_strand_id
1 'polypeptide(L)'
;MGFPERPKELELYPLEERLVSLRIPFMQIRQLPRGGQLSIKGNVVNVPIDIQPTINSLPRTFDKSGTISVKLKKKLSYKSCDFSENVRPMAVICALHHLMNESDLYKNSGITIDEKLIEELDEENINENYDLSDNIEKESNEESDDDKFSEIDESESHVGNVDTLLDKIDEADLANNTWFIFAPGEGQRPISLYNDPDAEYLAFPSIFCGKSRPDNKDRHVPVQYTDIVKWELRSVDRRAAQSVPNLFFKLKKIQLKNISDKVHPALRRCKSDEQKWTAKDVLNPSTVNQLVRLDEGYFIFRTLRNSPVYLEKRKKDLFAMIRQLGLPTWFGSLSSADTKWNDLLRVLARLNDGTEKSDEELEKMNWNEKTKLVQKDPVTCSRFFDHRVQQFIKIVLKSEFHPIGKVNDYFYRVEFQQRGSPHIHILIWIEDAPKYKENPNEDIVEYIDKHVSCNLSDEFKDLIALQVHKHSKTCRKKGHAICRFGFPLPPMKKTVILEPLDECVEKHKSMYKEIQEKINSLHELDNIEDLTFEEFLSDILHMTEEDYIKCVRSSLSGAKVFLQRKPYEVRVNPYMKVVLPAWKANHDLQFVLDPYACAMYIVSYISKSQKGMSALLDQAAKEAKEGNLDLKRQVRHIGNYFVNSVETSAQEAVYLTLQMPLTKATRQVVFINTSPPDKRTFLLKKTSELEKMSKDSTDIESNNDIKRYSKRPKALENWCLADYISQLQVNFPKNIKETDEQYSDNESESI
;
A
#
# COMPACT_ATOMS: atom_id res chain seq x y z
N MET A 1 20.91 -15.15 12.53
CA MET A 1 20.88 -13.76 12.96
C MET A 1 19.75 -13.61 13.95
N GLY A 2 20.03 -13.20 15.20
CA GLY A 2 19.02 -12.82 16.19
C GLY A 2 19.11 -11.32 16.44
N PHE A 3 18.02 -10.69 16.91
CA PHE A 3 18.17 -9.43 17.58
C PHE A 3 19.01 -9.64 18.84
N PRO A 4 19.76 -8.62 19.30
CA PRO A 4 20.36 -8.67 20.62
C PRO A 4 19.30 -8.95 21.68
N GLU A 5 19.63 -9.65 22.73
CA GLU A 5 18.74 -9.80 23.88
C GLU A 5 18.40 -8.41 24.40
N ARG A 6 17.10 -8.13 24.59
CA ARG A 6 16.63 -6.82 25.02
C ARG A 6 16.71 -6.74 26.55
N PRO A 7 17.58 -5.94 27.10
CA PRO A 7 17.64 -5.71 28.53
C PRO A 7 16.39 -4.91 28.98
N LYS A 8 16.05 -5.02 30.27
CA LYS A 8 14.88 -4.32 30.84
C LYS A 8 15.02 -2.81 30.78
N GLU A 9 16.24 -2.31 30.86
CA GLU A 9 16.59 -0.89 30.76
C GLU A 9 16.19 -0.27 29.41
N LEU A 10 16.05 -1.08 28.37
CA LEU A 10 15.63 -0.63 27.04
C LEU A 10 14.14 -0.90 26.73
N GLU A 11 13.32 -1.16 27.76
CA GLU A 11 11.87 -1.17 27.65
C GLU A 11 11.31 0.26 27.74
N LEU A 12 11.53 1.04 26.68
CA LEU A 12 11.23 2.46 26.60
C LEU A 12 9.91 2.73 25.88
N TYR A 13 9.22 3.79 26.31
CA TYR A 13 8.13 4.37 25.52
C TYR A 13 8.68 5.11 24.30
N PRO A 14 7.86 5.39 23.28
CA PRO A 14 8.34 6.03 22.04
C PRO A 14 9.07 7.36 22.24
N LEU A 15 8.61 8.18 23.20
CA LEU A 15 9.25 9.45 23.53
C LEU A 15 10.58 9.24 24.26
N GLU A 16 10.61 8.30 25.23
CA GLU A 16 11.81 7.93 25.98
C GLU A 16 12.91 7.41 25.04
N GLU A 17 12.52 6.56 24.06
CA GLU A 17 13.47 6.09 23.04
C GLU A 17 14.09 7.26 22.25
N ARG A 18 13.31 8.29 21.90
CA ARG A 18 13.82 9.47 21.19
C ARG A 18 14.80 10.29 22.05
N LEU A 19 14.58 10.35 23.37
CA LEU A 19 15.45 11.07 24.27
C LEU A 19 16.86 10.45 24.38
N VAL A 20 16.98 9.16 24.18
CA VAL A 20 18.26 8.43 24.21
C VAL A 20 18.86 8.19 22.82
N SER A 21 18.13 8.45 21.75
CA SER A 21 18.57 8.17 20.38
C SER A 21 19.59 9.21 19.87
N LEU A 22 20.69 8.74 19.24
CA LEU A 22 21.70 9.60 18.62
C LEU A 22 21.37 10.02 17.19
N ARG A 23 20.34 9.41 16.61
CA ARG A 23 19.74 9.79 15.34
C ARG A 23 18.27 9.96 15.54
N ILE A 24 17.72 11.05 15.05
CA ILE A 24 16.27 11.28 15.09
C ILE A 24 15.73 11.24 13.67
N PRO A 25 14.98 10.20 13.31
CA PRO A 25 14.30 10.14 12.02
C PRO A 25 13.01 10.95 12.09
N PHE A 26 13.05 12.17 11.58
CA PHE A 26 11.84 12.98 11.43
C PHE A 26 11.00 12.46 10.28
N MET A 27 9.75 12.13 10.57
CA MET A 27 8.78 11.64 9.58
C MET A 27 7.36 12.08 9.94
N GLN A 28 6.56 12.39 8.93
CA GLN A 28 5.16 12.73 9.13
C GLN A 28 4.32 11.45 9.14
N ILE A 29 3.95 11.00 10.34
CA ILE A 29 3.04 9.88 10.54
C ILE A 29 1.66 10.45 10.82
N ARG A 30 0.65 9.94 10.12
CA ARG A 30 -0.76 10.33 10.24
C ARG A 30 -1.60 9.09 10.50
N GLN A 31 -2.67 9.26 11.27
CA GLN A 31 -3.70 8.23 11.36
C GLN A 31 -4.70 8.43 10.22
N LEU A 32 -4.96 7.37 9.48
CA LEU A 32 -5.95 7.37 8.42
C LEU A 32 -7.38 7.47 9.01
N PRO A 33 -8.35 7.96 8.22
CA PRO A 33 -9.71 8.20 8.70
C PRO A 33 -10.37 6.98 9.34
N ARG A 34 -11.31 7.19 10.25
CA ARG A 34 -12.12 6.16 10.93
C ARG A 34 -11.28 5.15 11.71
N GLY A 35 -10.33 5.64 12.50
CA GLY A 35 -9.45 4.78 13.29
C GLY A 35 -8.61 3.84 12.42
N GLY A 36 -8.38 4.19 11.15
CA GLY A 36 -7.58 3.40 10.22
C GLY A 36 -6.13 3.26 10.64
N GLN A 37 -5.35 2.61 9.78
CA GLN A 37 -3.91 2.39 9.96
C GLN A 37 -3.14 3.70 10.05
N LEU A 38 -1.94 3.66 10.62
CA LEU A 38 -0.98 4.74 10.49
C LEU A 38 -0.44 4.78 9.06
N SER A 39 -0.15 5.98 8.57
CA SER A 39 0.42 6.23 7.23
C SER A 39 1.60 7.17 7.31
N ILE A 40 2.47 7.10 6.31
CA ILE A 40 3.55 8.06 6.10
C ILE A 40 3.32 8.84 4.82
N LYS A 41 3.49 10.17 4.89
CA LYS A 41 3.56 11.06 3.75
C LYS A 41 4.80 11.94 3.88
N GLY A 42 5.51 12.17 2.78
CA GLY A 42 6.73 12.97 2.79
C GLY A 42 8.00 12.16 2.98
N ASN A 43 9.08 12.85 3.31
CA ASN A 43 10.40 12.27 3.49
C ASN A 43 10.61 11.77 4.93
N VAL A 44 11.63 10.93 5.10
CA VAL A 44 12.25 10.64 6.39
C VAL A 44 13.57 11.39 6.42
N VAL A 45 13.68 12.37 7.28
CA VAL A 45 14.88 13.19 7.45
C VAL A 45 15.64 12.66 8.65
N ASN A 46 16.82 12.10 8.42
CA ASN A 46 17.69 11.60 9.47
C ASN A 46 18.61 12.73 9.94
N VAL A 47 18.37 13.24 11.14
CA VAL A 47 19.15 14.30 11.73
C VAL A 47 20.15 13.68 12.70
N PRO A 48 21.45 13.83 12.44
CA PRO A 48 22.45 13.49 13.43
C PRO A 48 22.32 14.46 14.57
N ILE A 49 22.46 13.97 15.76
CA ILE A 49 22.71 14.83 16.91
C ILE A 49 24.19 15.13 16.86
N ASP A 50 24.53 16.32 16.40
CA ASP A 50 25.91 16.78 16.40
C ASP A 50 26.28 17.24 17.79
N ILE A 51 27.39 16.76 18.26
CA ILE A 51 27.92 17.07 19.58
C ILE A 51 28.73 18.34 19.42
N GLN A 52 28.05 19.50 19.29
CA GLN A 52 28.73 20.79 19.38
C GLN A 52 28.55 21.41 20.78
N PRO A 53 29.40 22.35 21.17
CA PRO A 53 29.78 22.63 22.59
C PRO A 53 28.65 23.03 23.56
N THR A 54 27.42 23.15 23.08
CA THR A 54 26.28 23.53 23.94
C THR A 54 25.40 22.34 24.37
N ILE A 55 25.57 21.14 23.81
CA ILE A 55 24.74 19.99 24.19
C ILE A 55 25.58 18.68 24.11
N ASN A 56 26.55 18.55 24.99
CA ASN A 56 27.34 17.31 25.11
C ASN A 56 26.74 16.33 26.13
N SER A 57 25.58 16.65 26.69
CA SER A 57 24.98 15.86 27.77
C SER A 57 23.61 15.26 27.37
N LEU A 58 23.37 14.03 27.81
CA LEU A 58 22.08 13.34 27.79
C LEU A 58 21.77 12.93 29.24
N PRO A 59 20.51 12.80 29.64
CA PRO A 59 19.29 13.02 28.88
C PRO A 59 19.07 14.52 28.59
N ARG A 60 18.27 14.79 27.57
CA ARG A 60 17.90 16.17 27.24
C ARG A 60 16.77 16.63 28.14
N THR A 61 16.84 17.86 28.61
CA THR A 61 15.71 18.52 29.26
C THR A 61 14.53 18.59 28.31
N PHE A 62 13.30 18.66 28.82
CA PHE A 62 12.08 18.69 27.98
C PHE A 62 12.11 19.86 26.98
N ASP A 63 12.62 21.02 27.39
CA ASP A 63 12.85 22.20 26.56
C ASP A 63 13.93 21.98 25.48
N LYS A 64 14.92 21.12 25.73
CA LYS A 64 15.98 20.74 24.76
C LYS A 64 15.74 19.45 24.04
N SER A 65 14.71 18.68 24.39
CA SER A 65 14.38 17.39 23.76
C SER A 65 13.79 17.55 22.37
N GLY A 66 13.46 18.76 21.94
CA GLY A 66 12.78 19.00 20.67
C GLY A 66 11.38 18.39 20.62
N THR A 67 10.80 18.07 21.75
CA THR A 67 9.41 17.64 21.84
C THR A 67 8.52 18.86 21.80
N ILE A 68 7.89 19.10 20.68
CA ILE A 68 6.89 20.14 20.53
C ILE A 68 5.56 19.55 21.02
N SER A 69 4.87 20.27 21.90
CA SER A 69 3.41 20.13 22.04
C SER A 69 2.78 20.47 20.71
N VAL A 70 2.52 19.48 19.88
CA VAL A 70 1.84 19.71 18.59
C VAL A 70 0.37 19.93 18.89
N LYS A 71 -0.06 21.20 18.99
CA LYS A 71 -1.47 21.52 18.87
C LYS A 71 -1.89 21.29 17.43
N LEU A 72 -2.61 20.20 17.18
CA LEU A 72 -3.31 20.02 15.92
C LEU A 72 -4.33 21.16 15.81
N LYS A 73 -4.08 22.12 14.90
CA LYS A 73 -5.03 23.17 14.56
C LYS A 73 -6.21 22.50 13.82
N LYS A 74 -7.14 21.93 14.58
CA LYS A 74 -8.46 21.60 14.07
C LYS A 74 -9.22 22.91 13.87
N LYS A 75 -10.01 23.01 12.77
CA LYS A 75 -10.95 24.13 12.55
C LYS A 75 -11.66 24.48 13.86
N LEU A 76 -11.86 25.75 14.10
CA LEU A 76 -12.37 26.45 15.28
C LEU A 76 -13.54 25.82 16.08
N SER A 77 -14.10 24.70 15.66
CA SER A 77 -15.22 24.01 16.30
C SER A 77 -14.85 22.81 17.18
N TYR A 78 -13.57 22.50 17.36
CA TYR A 78 -13.16 21.35 18.17
C TYR A 78 -12.26 21.77 19.33
N LYS A 79 -12.61 21.29 20.54
CA LYS A 79 -11.82 21.46 21.75
C LYS A 79 -10.38 20.96 21.49
N SER A 80 -9.40 21.72 21.95
CA SER A 80 -7.98 21.36 21.89
C SER A 80 -7.76 20.07 22.69
N CYS A 81 -7.28 19.01 22.05
CA CYS A 81 -6.67 17.89 22.75
C CYS A 81 -5.18 18.21 22.89
N ASP A 82 -4.74 18.50 24.09
CA ASP A 82 -3.34 18.55 24.43
C ASP A 82 -2.86 17.09 24.56
N PHE A 83 -1.98 16.66 23.66
CA PHE A 83 -1.28 15.38 23.79
C PHE A 83 -0.06 15.62 24.69
N SER A 84 -0.15 15.23 25.93
CA SER A 84 0.99 15.07 26.82
C SER A 84 1.32 13.59 26.95
N GLU A 85 2.54 13.19 26.64
CA GLU A 85 3.06 11.86 26.97
C GLU A 85 3.90 11.96 28.24
N ASN A 86 3.64 11.06 29.19
CA ASN A 86 4.45 10.96 30.41
C ASN A 86 5.76 10.23 30.11
N VAL A 87 6.86 10.79 30.54
CA VAL A 87 8.20 10.20 30.46
C VAL A 87 8.61 9.73 31.84
N ARG A 88 9.27 8.58 31.90
CA ARG A 88 9.88 8.04 33.13
C ARG A 88 11.36 8.43 33.19
N PRO A 89 11.77 9.50 33.93
CA PRO A 89 13.15 10.01 33.91
C PRO A 89 14.18 8.93 34.25
N MET A 90 13.95 8.15 35.31
CA MET A 90 14.86 7.09 35.72
C MET A 90 15.02 5.99 34.67
N ALA A 91 13.96 5.66 33.90
CA ALA A 91 14.06 4.71 32.79
C ALA A 91 14.97 5.24 31.68
N VAL A 92 14.90 6.54 31.35
CA VAL A 92 15.77 7.19 30.37
C VAL A 92 17.24 7.18 30.81
N ILE A 93 17.49 7.47 32.07
CA ILE A 93 18.85 7.47 32.67
C ILE A 93 19.44 6.06 32.67
N CYS A 94 18.69 5.06 33.15
CA CYS A 94 19.14 3.67 33.16
C CYS A 94 19.43 3.17 31.73
N ALA A 95 18.59 3.54 30.78
CA ALA A 95 18.81 3.20 29.37
C ALA A 95 20.09 3.81 28.81
N LEU A 96 20.37 5.08 29.12
CA LEU A 96 21.61 5.75 28.71
C LEU A 96 22.85 5.12 29.32
N HIS A 97 22.84 4.84 30.63
CA HIS A 97 23.95 4.13 31.28
C HIS A 97 24.19 2.77 30.65
N HIS A 98 23.13 2.02 30.36
CA HIS A 98 23.27 0.73 29.68
C HIS A 98 23.87 0.90 28.29
N LEU A 99 23.35 1.83 27.46
CA LEU A 99 23.85 2.05 26.10
C LEU A 99 25.29 2.54 26.09
N MET A 100 25.69 3.43 27.01
CA MET A 100 27.04 3.92 27.13
C MET A 100 28.03 2.83 27.57
N ASN A 101 27.57 1.86 28.39
CA ASN A 101 28.43 0.77 28.86
C ASN A 101 28.54 -0.38 27.87
N GLU A 102 27.48 -0.68 27.09
CA GLU A 102 27.39 -1.90 26.28
C GLU A 102 27.50 -1.66 24.76
N SER A 103 27.35 -0.40 24.30
CA SER A 103 27.37 -0.09 22.88
C SER A 103 28.61 0.70 22.48
N ASP A 104 29.41 0.15 21.58
CA ASP A 104 30.59 0.85 21.03
C ASP A 104 30.19 2.12 20.24
N LEU A 105 29.00 2.12 19.62
CA LEU A 105 28.49 3.27 18.90
C LEU A 105 28.22 4.46 19.85
N TYR A 106 27.71 4.19 21.05
CA TYR A 106 27.49 5.22 22.07
C TYR A 106 28.80 5.63 22.75
N LYS A 107 29.68 4.69 23.11
CA LYS A 107 31.00 4.98 23.68
C LYS A 107 31.83 5.91 22.79
N ASN A 108 31.80 5.65 21.48
CA ASN A 108 32.58 6.42 20.50
C ASN A 108 31.91 7.76 20.12
N SER A 109 30.71 8.04 20.59
CA SER A 109 29.96 9.26 20.26
C SER A 109 30.44 10.49 21.00
N GLY A 110 31.26 10.34 22.08
CA GLY A 110 31.77 11.45 22.92
C GLY A 110 30.70 12.09 23.79
N ILE A 111 29.58 11.42 24.07
CA ILE A 111 28.51 11.94 24.93
C ILE A 111 28.88 11.74 26.38
N THR A 112 28.47 12.70 27.21
CA THR A 112 28.51 12.60 28.67
C THR A 112 27.09 12.63 29.23
N ILE A 113 26.89 11.94 30.34
CA ILE A 113 25.62 11.98 31.08
C ILE A 113 25.63 13.20 32.01
N ASP A 114 24.57 13.97 31.98
CA ASP A 114 24.43 15.13 32.87
C ASP A 114 23.88 14.68 34.22
N GLU A 115 24.79 14.47 35.17
CA GLU A 115 24.45 14.03 36.52
C GLU A 115 23.66 15.07 37.32
N LYS A 116 23.85 16.36 37.03
CA LYS A 116 23.10 17.43 37.70
C LYS A 116 21.62 17.42 37.36
N LEU A 117 21.31 17.06 36.13
CA LEU A 117 19.92 16.92 35.69
C LEU A 117 19.22 15.76 36.40
N ILE A 118 19.97 14.75 36.82
CA ILE A 118 19.47 13.61 37.58
C ILE A 118 19.06 14.07 38.99
N GLU A 119 19.90 14.87 39.65
CA GLU A 119 19.65 15.41 40.97
C GLU A 119 18.42 16.33 40.97
N GLU A 120 18.30 17.20 39.95
CA GLU A 120 17.14 18.10 39.80
C GLU A 120 15.82 17.33 39.60
N LEU A 121 15.83 16.23 38.82
CA LEU A 121 14.63 15.39 38.58
C LEU A 121 14.24 14.58 39.82
N ASP A 122 15.18 14.20 40.68
CA ASP A 122 14.90 13.50 41.93
C ASP A 122 14.33 14.46 43.01
N GLU A 123 14.73 15.71 43.03
CA GLU A 123 14.22 16.73 43.96
C GLU A 123 12.77 17.18 43.60
N GLU A 124 12.41 17.27 42.31
CA GLU A 124 11.05 17.62 41.87
C GLU A 124 10.04 16.51 42.16
N ASN A 125 10.41 15.21 42.06
CA ASN A 125 9.53 14.09 42.35
C ASN A 125 9.24 13.88 43.86
N ILE A 126 9.99 14.48 44.76
CA ILE A 126 9.74 14.39 46.22
C ILE A 126 8.61 15.34 46.67
N ASN A 127 8.31 16.38 45.89
CA ASN A 127 7.37 17.43 46.28
C ASN A 127 5.96 17.30 45.65
N GLU A 128 5.73 16.42 44.72
CA GLU A 128 4.42 16.25 44.11
C GLU A 128 3.89 14.80 44.28
N ASN A 129 3.34 14.53 45.47
CA ASN A 129 2.35 13.49 45.62
C ASN A 129 1.08 13.86 44.82
N TYR A 130 1.11 13.70 43.52
CA TYR A 130 -0.12 13.71 42.74
C TYR A 130 -0.84 12.40 42.98
N ASP A 131 -1.89 12.49 43.76
CA ASP A 131 -2.97 11.49 43.86
C ASP A 131 -3.49 11.21 42.46
N LEU A 132 -2.99 10.12 41.86
CA LEU A 132 -3.57 9.54 40.66
C LEU A 132 -4.82 8.72 41.05
N SER A 133 -5.80 9.40 41.65
CA SER A 133 -7.14 8.86 41.77
C SER A 133 -7.90 9.17 40.50
N ASP A 134 -8.05 8.13 39.67
CA ASP A 134 -9.20 7.86 38.83
C ASP A 134 -10.12 9.03 38.48
N ASN A 135 -9.74 9.79 37.48
CA ASN A 135 -10.70 10.48 36.63
C ASN A 135 -10.66 9.91 35.21
N ILE A 136 -10.93 8.61 35.13
CA ILE A 136 -11.52 8.04 33.93
C ILE A 136 -12.99 8.44 34.00
N GLU A 137 -13.31 9.62 33.49
CA GLU A 137 -14.69 9.93 33.17
C GLU A 137 -15.19 8.84 32.22
N LYS A 138 -16.15 8.07 32.76
CA LYS A 138 -17.00 7.19 31.99
C LYS A 138 -17.73 8.05 30.96
N GLU A 139 -17.13 8.20 29.79
CA GLU A 139 -17.93 8.61 28.63
C GLU A 139 -18.92 7.49 28.34
N SER A 140 -20.15 7.80 28.66
CA SER A 140 -21.36 7.07 28.37
C SER A 140 -21.36 6.59 26.93
N ASN A 141 -21.78 5.35 26.72
CA ASN A 141 -22.23 4.79 25.47
C ASN A 141 -23.34 5.66 24.86
N GLU A 142 -22.96 6.66 24.10
CA GLU A 142 -23.82 7.22 23.08
C GLU A 142 -23.20 6.82 21.73
N GLU A 143 -23.89 5.88 21.08
CA GLU A 143 -23.82 5.68 19.63
C GLU A 143 -24.30 6.98 18.99
N SER A 144 -23.49 8.01 19.00
CA SER A 144 -23.84 9.28 18.41
C SER A 144 -22.66 9.86 17.64
N ASP A 145 -22.92 10.07 16.39
CA ASP A 145 -22.33 11.12 15.55
C ASP A 145 -20.82 11.05 15.26
N ASP A 146 -20.30 9.89 14.86
CA ASP A 146 -19.01 9.79 14.16
C ASP A 146 -19.04 10.39 12.72
N ASP A 147 -20.12 11.00 12.34
CA ASP A 147 -20.35 11.56 11.00
C ASP A 147 -19.87 13.02 10.82
N LYS A 148 -19.23 13.63 11.82
CA LYS A 148 -18.83 15.05 11.76
C LYS A 148 -17.40 15.33 11.26
N PHE A 149 -16.67 14.33 10.77
CA PHE A 149 -15.41 14.60 10.09
C PHE A 149 -15.65 15.00 8.64
N SER A 150 -15.63 16.30 8.37
CA SER A 150 -15.61 16.81 7.00
C SER A 150 -14.36 16.26 6.27
N GLU A 151 -14.61 15.60 5.13
CA GLU A 151 -13.54 15.31 4.16
C GLU A 151 -12.85 16.64 3.83
N ILE A 152 -11.53 16.70 4.08
CA ILE A 152 -10.68 17.73 3.52
C ILE A 152 -10.77 17.56 2.00
N ASP A 153 -11.17 18.61 1.33
CA ASP A 153 -11.35 18.65 -0.12
C ASP A 153 -9.97 18.34 -0.76
N GLU A 154 -9.84 17.20 -1.43
CA GLU A 154 -8.59 16.79 -2.10
C GLU A 154 -8.17 17.79 -3.21
N SER A 155 -9.01 18.75 -3.53
CA SER A 155 -8.75 19.79 -4.56
C SER A 155 -7.92 20.97 -4.04
N GLU A 156 -7.71 21.11 -2.72
CA GLU A 156 -6.97 22.25 -2.13
C GLU A 156 -5.63 21.89 -1.48
N SER A 157 -5.15 20.66 -1.60
CA SER A 157 -3.76 20.40 -1.26
C SER A 157 -2.86 20.91 -2.38
N HIS A 158 -2.68 22.22 -2.46
CA HIS A 158 -1.47 22.75 -3.05
C HIS A 158 -0.30 22.07 -2.35
N VAL A 159 0.44 21.25 -3.09
CA VAL A 159 1.77 20.80 -2.67
C VAL A 159 2.66 22.03 -2.74
N GLY A 160 2.42 22.93 -1.79
CA GLY A 160 3.30 24.06 -1.55
C GLY A 160 4.56 23.55 -0.89
N ASN A 161 5.65 23.91 -1.48
CA ASN A 161 7.01 23.95 -0.95
C ASN A 161 7.41 22.80 -0.02
N VAL A 162 8.29 21.96 -0.50
CA VAL A 162 8.96 20.90 0.24
C VAL A 162 9.80 21.43 1.43
N ASP A 163 9.94 22.73 1.58
CA ASP A 163 10.88 23.39 2.50
C ASP A 163 10.27 23.86 3.82
N THR A 164 8.97 23.80 4.02
CA THR A 164 8.43 24.31 5.28
C THR A 164 7.49 23.33 5.95
N LEU A 165 7.99 22.76 7.03
CA LEU A 165 7.24 21.99 8.02
C LEU A 165 6.37 22.86 8.95
N LEU A 166 6.37 24.16 8.77
CA LEU A 166 5.72 25.10 9.68
C LEU A 166 4.79 26.02 8.91
N ASP A 167 3.49 25.93 9.15
CA ASP A 167 2.59 27.05 8.90
C ASP A 167 3.04 28.24 9.75
N LYS A 168 2.99 29.44 9.17
CA LYS A 168 3.31 30.66 9.89
C LYS A 168 2.51 30.73 11.18
N ILE A 169 3.23 30.79 12.29
CA ILE A 169 2.65 31.06 13.62
C ILE A 169 2.30 32.56 13.62
N ASP A 170 1.06 32.89 13.96
CA ASP A 170 0.66 34.29 14.10
C ASP A 170 1.51 34.96 15.22
N GLU A 171 2.00 36.17 14.95
CA GLU A 171 2.85 36.93 15.88
C GLU A 171 2.23 37.14 17.26
N ALA A 172 0.90 37.04 17.38
CA ALA A 172 0.18 37.13 18.66
C ALA A 172 0.39 35.89 19.54
N ASP A 173 0.71 34.73 19.00
CA ASP A 173 0.98 33.50 19.77
C ASP A 173 2.43 33.44 20.28
N LEU A 174 3.34 34.24 19.71
CA LEU A 174 4.73 34.35 20.12
C LEU A 174 4.90 35.18 21.42
N ALA A 175 3.94 36.02 21.76
CA ALA A 175 4.02 36.91 22.95
C ALA A 175 3.78 36.19 24.29
N ASN A 176 3.27 34.97 24.28
CA ASN A 176 2.96 34.20 25.49
C ASN A 176 3.95 33.06 25.77
N ASN A 177 5.21 33.27 25.57
CA ASN A 177 6.41 32.56 26.08
C ASN A 177 6.39 31.05 26.32
N THR A 178 5.42 30.28 25.75
CA THR A 178 5.27 28.83 25.99
C THR A 178 5.50 27.97 24.76
N TRP A 179 6.00 28.51 23.65
CA TRP A 179 6.14 27.78 22.39
C TRP A 179 7.58 27.79 21.89
N PHE A 180 8.16 26.63 21.74
CA PHE A 180 9.46 26.49 21.09
C PHE A 180 9.24 26.12 19.62
N ILE A 181 9.82 26.90 18.71
CA ILE A 181 9.88 26.59 17.29
C ILE A 181 11.08 25.68 17.09
N PHE A 182 10.84 24.43 16.74
CA PHE A 182 11.89 23.49 16.39
C PHE A 182 11.95 23.32 14.87
N ALA A 183 13.02 23.81 14.26
CA ALA A 183 13.35 23.53 12.86
C ALA A 183 14.28 22.31 12.82
N PRO A 184 13.85 21.14 12.31
CA PRO A 184 14.72 19.99 12.17
C PRO A 184 15.92 20.35 11.31
N GLY A 185 17.14 20.30 11.89
CA GLY A 185 18.36 20.58 11.19
C GLY A 185 18.84 22.04 11.26
N GLU A 186 18.33 22.86 12.18
CA GLU A 186 18.89 24.19 12.43
C GLU A 186 20.36 24.09 12.86
N GLY A 187 21.27 24.59 12.02
CA GLY A 187 22.71 24.40 12.20
C GLY A 187 23.26 23.03 11.81
N GLN A 188 22.43 22.06 11.49
CA GLN A 188 22.77 20.68 11.20
C GLN A 188 22.38 20.29 9.77
N ARG A 189 23.28 19.62 9.06
CA ARG A 189 22.96 19.05 7.75
C ARG A 189 22.40 17.66 7.91
N PRO A 190 21.16 17.38 7.44
CA PRO A 190 20.60 16.03 7.45
C PRO A 190 21.52 15.04 6.73
N ILE A 191 21.72 13.88 7.34
CA ILE A 191 22.49 12.80 6.71
C ILE A 191 21.53 11.91 5.94
N SER A 192 21.92 11.56 4.71
CA SER A 192 21.14 10.63 3.90
C SER A 192 20.99 9.27 4.59
N LEU A 193 19.75 8.76 4.70
CA LEU A 193 19.46 7.42 5.20
C LEU A 193 20.26 6.31 4.50
N TYR A 194 20.69 6.57 3.27
CA TYR A 194 21.46 5.61 2.48
C TYR A 194 22.95 5.62 2.84
N ASN A 195 23.49 6.80 3.16
CA ASN A 195 24.93 7.00 3.41
C ASN A 195 25.34 6.80 4.88
N ASP A 196 24.38 6.85 5.80
CA ASP A 196 24.64 6.60 7.20
C ASP A 196 24.41 5.12 7.53
N PRO A 197 25.49 4.32 7.73
CA PRO A 197 25.37 2.89 7.98
C PRO A 197 24.73 2.60 9.34
N ASP A 198 24.92 3.48 10.32
CA ASP A 198 24.50 3.29 11.71
C ASP A 198 23.16 3.97 12.04
N ALA A 199 22.58 4.70 11.07
CA ALA A 199 21.36 5.45 11.25
C ALA A 199 20.24 4.64 11.94
N GLU A 200 20.09 3.38 11.59
CA GLU A 200 19.00 2.53 12.08
C GLU A 200 19.24 2.07 13.52
N TYR A 201 20.49 1.76 13.87
CA TYR A 201 20.86 1.31 15.23
C TYR A 201 20.79 2.45 16.26
N LEU A 202 21.13 3.66 15.81
CA LEU A 202 21.14 4.86 16.61
C LEU A 202 19.78 5.54 16.70
N ALA A 203 18.88 5.25 15.74
CA ALA A 203 17.51 5.77 15.73
C ALA A 203 16.51 4.89 16.50
N PHE A 204 16.81 3.61 16.67
CA PHE A 204 15.92 2.64 17.32
C PHE A 204 16.66 1.77 18.34
N PRO A 205 17.19 2.38 19.43
CA PRO A 205 17.97 1.65 20.43
C PRO A 205 17.16 0.57 21.16
N SER A 206 15.87 0.71 21.33
CA SER A 206 15.01 -0.33 21.91
C SER A 206 14.86 -1.58 21.02
N ILE A 207 15.15 -1.45 19.71
CA ILE A 207 15.13 -2.59 18.77
C ILE A 207 16.52 -3.22 18.67
N PHE A 208 17.55 -2.41 18.50
CA PHE A 208 18.91 -2.87 18.17
C PHE A 208 19.87 -2.85 19.36
N CYS A 209 19.48 -2.35 20.51
CA CYS A 209 20.30 -2.19 21.73
C CYS A 209 21.63 -1.48 21.46
N GLY A 210 21.65 -0.51 20.53
CA GLY A 210 22.85 0.20 20.13
C GLY A 210 23.90 -0.66 19.42
N LYS A 211 23.58 -1.89 19.00
CA LYS A 211 24.53 -2.81 18.35
C LYS A 211 24.29 -2.87 16.85
N SER A 212 25.38 -2.70 16.07
CA SER A 212 25.33 -2.82 14.62
C SER A 212 25.18 -4.26 14.18
N ARG A 213 24.62 -4.47 12.99
CA ARG A 213 24.59 -5.78 12.36
C ARG A 213 26.00 -6.17 11.90
N PRO A 214 26.33 -7.49 11.85
CA PRO A 214 27.58 -7.94 11.28
C PRO A 214 27.80 -7.40 9.86
N ASP A 215 29.01 -6.94 9.55
CA ASP A 215 29.33 -6.40 8.23
C ASP A 215 29.10 -7.47 7.15
N ASN A 216 28.64 -7.03 6.01
CA ASN A 216 28.45 -7.89 4.82
C ASN A 216 29.80 -8.39 4.26
N LYS A 217 30.90 -7.67 4.59
CA LYS A 217 32.28 -8.06 4.19
C LYS A 217 32.76 -9.34 4.88
N ASP A 218 32.24 -9.58 6.09
CA ASP A 218 32.63 -10.76 6.90
C ASP A 218 31.80 -12.00 6.55
N ARG A 219 30.87 -11.89 5.60
CA ARG A 219 29.99 -12.98 5.17
C ARG A 219 30.54 -13.67 3.93
N HIS A 220 30.48 -14.99 3.89
CA HIS A 220 30.75 -15.75 2.68
C HIS A 220 29.87 -15.37 1.50
N VAL A 221 28.56 -15.11 1.78
CA VAL A 221 27.60 -14.67 0.78
C VAL A 221 27.02 -13.33 1.22
N PRO A 222 27.16 -12.26 0.41
CA PRO A 222 26.56 -10.96 0.71
C PRO A 222 25.05 -11.05 0.80
N VAL A 223 24.45 -10.47 1.84
CA VAL A 223 23.00 -10.42 2.06
C VAL A 223 22.48 -9.03 1.69
N GLN A 224 21.44 -9.00 0.87
CA GLN A 224 20.79 -7.73 0.50
C GLN A 224 20.07 -7.12 1.71
N TYR A 225 20.11 -5.80 1.84
CA TYR A 225 19.37 -5.09 2.91
C TYR A 225 17.89 -5.46 2.94
N THR A 226 17.26 -5.63 1.77
CA THR A 226 15.86 -6.07 1.66
C THR A 226 15.61 -7.44 2.28
N ASP A 227 16.58 -8.36 2.21
CA ASP A 227 16.42 -9.69 2.79
C ASP A 227 16.63 -9.67 4.30
N ILE A 228 17.51 -8.80 4.79
CA ILE A 228 17.64 -8.51 6.23
C ILE A 228 16.35 -7.97 6.79
N VAL A 229 15.76 -6.96 6.14
CA VAL A 229 14.46 -6.38 6.54
C VAL A 229 13.34 -7.40 6.56
N LYS A 230 13.26 -8.27 5.53
CA LYS A 230 12.27 -9.36 5.49
C LYS A 230 12.43 -10.31 6.67
N TRP A 231 13.66 -10.61 7.04
CA TRP A 231 13.94 -11.49 8.18
C TRP A 231 13.52 -10.81 9.49
N GLU A 232 13.93 -9.57 9.73
CA GLU A 232 13.62 -8.81 10.96
C GLU A 232 12.11 -8.65 11.18
N LEU A 233 11.37 -8.28 10.13
CA LEU A 233 9.91 -8.12 10.22
C LEU A 233 9.16 -9.45 10.39
N ARG A 234 9.78 -10.58 10.04
CA ARG A 234 9.20 -11.93 10.21
C ARG A 234 9.69 -12.65 11.45
N SER A 235 10.62 -12.06 12.19
CA SER A 235 11.18 -12.67 13.40
C SER A 235 10.09 -12.96 14.43
N VAL A 236 10.32 -14.00 15.25
CA VAL A 236 9.51 -14.31 16.42
C VAL A 236 9.55 -13.15 17.42
N ASP A 237 10.71 -12.51 17.54
CA ASP A 237 10.86 -11.24 18.22
C ASP A 237 10.15 -10.14 17.41
N ARG A 238 9.02 -9.70 17.91
CA ARG A 238 8.09 -8.81 17.21
C ARG A 238 8.46 -7.33 17.29
N ARG A 239 9.50 -6.94 18.05
CA ARG A 239 9.80 -5.52 18.30
C ARG A 239 9.99 -4.68 17.03
N ALA A 240 10.61 -5.23 15.99
CA ALA A 240 10.73 -4.52 14.70
C ALA A 240 9.42 -4.48 13.92
N ALA A 241 8.59 -5.53 14.01
CA ALA A 241 7.31 -5.61 13.35
C ALA A 241 6.23 -4.73 13.99
N GLN A 242 6.35 -4.48 15.29
CA GLN A 242 5.45 -3.64 16.08
C GLN A 242 5.88 -2.16 16.11
N SER A 243 7.06 -1.83 15.59
CA SER A 243 7.50 -0.45 15.46
C SER A 243 7.15 0.12 14.08
N VAL A 244 6.03 0.82 13.98
CA VAL A 244 5.60 1.48 12.75
C VAL A 244 6.61 2.52 12.25
N PRO A 245 7.25 3.36 13.13
CA PRO A 245 8.33 4.25 12.69
C PRO A 245 9.51 3.49 12.07
N ASN A 246 9.94 2.37 12.66
CA ASN A 246 11.01 1.54 12.10
C ASN A 246 10.60 0.91 10.74
N LEU A 247 9.36 0.47 10.60
CA LEU A 247 8.81 -0.01 9.33
C LEU A 247 8.90 1.04 8.24
N PHE A 248 8.47 2.27 8.51
CA PHE A 248 8.53 3.37 7.55
C PHE A 248 9.98 3.80 7.23
N PHE A 249 10.85 3.80 8.22
CA PHE A 249 12.29 4.03 8.02
C PHE A 249 12.87 3.00 7.04
N LYS A 250 12.62 1.71 7.26
CA LYS A 250 13.04 0.61 6.38
C LYS A 250 12.48 0.75 4.97
N LEU A 251 11.20 1.08 4.84
CA LEU A 251 10.57 1.33 3.54
C LEU A 251 11.31 2.43 2.76
N LYS A 252 11.52 3.60 3.40
CA LYS A 252 12.19 4.72 2.75
C LYS A 252 13.64 4.39 2.38
N LYS A 253 14.38 3.72 3.25
CA LYS A 253 15.75 3.25 2.97
C LYS A 253 15.80 2.31 1.76
N ILE A 254 14.85 1.36 1.66
CA ILE A 254 14.71 0.47 0.50
C ILE A 254 14.38 1.25 -0.77
N GLN A 255 13.44 2.21 -0.69
CA GLN A 255 13.05 3.01 -1.85
C GLN A 255 14.20 3.86 -2.36
N LEU A 256 14.93 4.55 -1.49
CA LEU A 256 16.11 5.35 -1.84
C LEU A 256 17.21 4.49 -2.44
N LYS A 257 17.46 3.30 -1.85
CA LYS A 257 18.42 2.33 -2.41
C LYS A 257 18.02 1.89 -3.82
N ASN A 258 16.77 1.52 -4.02
CA ASN A 258 16.27 1.10 -5.33
C ASN A 258 16.41 2.20 -6.38
N ILE A 259 16.13 3.46 -6.04
CA ILE A 259 16.34 4.60 -6.93
C ILE A 259 17.84 4.72 -7.26
N SER A 260 18.71 4.71 -6.26
CA SER A 260 20.16 4.84 -6.47
C SER A 260 20.73 3.72 -7.35
N ASP A 261 20.37 2.46 -7.05
CA ASP A 261 20.85 1.29 -7.78
C ASP A 261 20.37 1.24 -9.24
N LYS A 262 19.18 1.79 -9.52
CA LYS A 262 18.57 1.73 -10.86
C LYS A 262 18.87 2.95 -11.74
N VAL A 263 19.35 4.04 -11.17
CA VAL A 263 19.78 5.21 -11.97
C VAL A 263 20.89 4.83 -12.95
N HIS A 264 21.90 4.10 -12.52
CA HIS A 264 23.00 3.68 -13.40
C HIS A 264 22.56 2.82 -14.60
N PRO A 265 21.74 1.75 -14.43
CA PRO A 265 21.18 1.02 -15.56
C PRO A 265 20.28 1.86 -16.47
N ALA A 266 19.51 2.79 -15.92
CA ALA A 266 18.66 3.67 -16.72
C ALA A 266 19.48 4.58 -17.64
N LEU A 267 20.57 5.15 -17.13
CA LEU A 267 21.50 5.98 -17.90
C LEU A 267 22.30 5.22 -18.97
N ARG A 268 22.26 3.90 -18.96
CA ARG A 268 22.88 3.03 -19.98
C ARG A 268 21.90 2.57 -21.05
N ARG A 269 20.66 3.02 -21.02
CA ARG A 269 19.64 2.61 -21.97
C ARG A 269 19.57 3.59 -23.15
N CYS A 270 19.82 3.10 -24.32
CA CYS A 270 19.91 3.86 -25.55
C CYS A 270 18.97 3.33 -26.62
N LYS A 271 18.54 4.19 -27.53
CA LYS A 271 17.91 3.79 -28.79
C LYS A 271 19.00 3.40 -29.78
N SER A 272 18.71 2.40 -30.61
CA SER A 272 19.52 2.11 -31.78
C SER A 272 19.28 3.22 -32.79
N ASP A 273 20.30 4.04 -33.02
CA ASP A 273 20.33 4.99 -34.14
C ASP A 273 21.08 4.35 -35.31
N GLU A 274 20.86 4.82 -36.53
CA GLU A 274 21.59 4.39 -37.73
C GLU A 274 23.10 4.62 -37.61
N GLN A 275 23.53 5.44 -36.67
CA GLN A 275 24.94 5.77 -36.41
C GLN A 275 25.58 4.61 -35.58
N LYS A 276 26.68 4.06 -36.12
CA LYS A 276 27.48 3.02 -35.45
C LYS A 276 28.38 3.66 -34.40
N TRP A 277 27.93 3.63 -33.15
CA TRP A 277 28.71 4.09 -32.01
C TRP A 277 29.79 3.08 -31.65
N THR A 278 30.98 3.56 -31.31
CA THR A 278 32.11 2.75 -30.82
C THR A 278 32.21 2.77 -29.29
N ALA A 279 32.98 1.86 -28.71
CA ALA A 279 33.25 1.84 -27.28
C ALA A 279 33.87 3.17 -26.79
N LYS A 280 34.71 3.82 -27.60
CA LYS A 280 35.32 5.12 -27.33
C LYS A 280 34.27 6.23 -27.23
N ASP A 281 33.28 6.24 -28.14
CA ASP A 281 32.25 7.28 -28.18
C ASP A 281 31.36 7.17 -26.91
N VAL A 282 31.01 5.98 -26.51
CA VAL A 282 30.13 5.71 -25.35
C VAL A 282 30.85 5.91 -24.01
N LEU A 283 32.17 5.88 -23.97
CA LEU A 283 32.94 6.25 -22.77
C LEU A 283 32.98 7.76 -22.53
N ASN A 284 32.65 8.58 -23.56
CA ASN A 284 32.59 10.04 -23.42
C ASN A 284 31.26 10.46 -22.77
N PRO A 285 31.27 11.14 -21.60
CA PRO A 285 30.06 11.54 -20.88
C PRO A 285 29.11 12.45 -21.71
N SER A 286 29.66 13.30 -22.57
CA SER A 286 28.85 14.19 -23.42
C SER A 286 28.03 13.41 -24.46
N THR A 287 28.61 12.38 -25.05
CA THR A 287 27.94 11.47 -25.99
C THR A 287 26.86 10.66 -25.32
N VAL A 288 27.14 10.14 -24.11
CA VAL A 288 26.16 9.40 -23.31
C VAL A 288 24.97 10.28 -22.96
N ASN A 289 25.16 11.54 -22.60
CA ASN A 289 24.09 12.48 -22.31
C ASN A 289 23.22 12.78 -23.54
N GLN A 290 23.73 12.70 -24.74
CA GLN A 290 22.97 12.87 -26.00
C GLN A 290 22.17 11.59 -26.33
N LEU A 291 22.71 10.41 -26.01
CA LEU A 291 22.07 9.12 -26.28
C LEU A 291 20.94 8.78 -25.30
N VAL A 292 21.10 9.24 -24.05
CA VAL A 292 20.12 8.98 -22.99
C VAL A 292 19.05 10.05 -23.00
N ARG A 293 17.84 9.71 -23.40
CA ARG A 293 16.67 10.59 -23.29
C ARG A 293 16.07 10.52 -21.90
N LEU A 294 15.64 11.67 -21.39
CA LEU A 294 14.91 11.78 -20.11
C LEU A 294 13.70 10.83 -20.04
N ASP A 295 13.01 10.62 -21.16
CA ASP A 295 11.86 9.70 -21.26
C ASP A 295 12.22 8.26 -20.91
N GLU A 296 13.46 7.85 -21.12
CA GLU A 296 13.96 6.53 -20.75
C GLU A 296 14.35 6.45 -19.24
N GLY A 297 14.63 7.59 -18.61
CA GLY A 297 14.86 7.68 -17.15
C GLY A 297 13.68 7.21 -16.32
N TYR A 298 12.44 7.37 -16.83
CA TYR A 298 11.24 6.86 -16.18
C TYR A 298 11.20 5.33 -16.04
N PHE A 299 12.06 4.61 -16.75
CA PHE A 299 12.19 3.17 -16.63
C PHE A 299 12.65 2.71 -15.24
N ILE A 300 13.33 3.55 -14.46
CA ILE A 300 13.68 3.24 -13.08
C ILE A 300 12.44 2.95 -12.24
N PHE A 301 11.32 3.63 -12.54
CA PHE A 301 10.06 3.47 -11.80
C PHE A 301 9.38 2.12 -12.00
N ARG A 302 9.77 1.32 -13.01
CA ARG A 302 9.27 -0.05 -13.18
C ARG A 302 9.57 -0.97 -11.99
N THR A 303 10.62 -0.67 -11.25
CA THR A 303 11.04 -1.44 -10.07
C THR A 303 10.48 -0.90 -8.77
N LEU A 304 10.02 0.35 -8.77
CA LEU A 304 9.30 0.92 -7.65
C LEU A 304 7.87 0.40 -7.68
N ARG A 305 7.60 -0.55 -6.79
CA ARG A 305 6.27 -1.14 -6.64
C ARG A 305 5.31 -0.02 -6.26
N ASN A 306 4.08 -0.07 -6.76
CA ASN A 306 3.05 0.97 -6.71
C ASN A 306 3.30 2.24 -7.57
N SER A 307 4.41 2.35 -8.28
CA SER A 307 4.59 3.44 -9.24
C SER A 307 3.64 3.32 -10.44
N PRO A 308 3.28 4.44 -11.12
CA PRO A 308 2.46 4.39 -12.33
C PRO A 308 3.02 3.47 -13.41
N VAL A 309 4.34 3.48 -13.61
CA VAL A 309 5.02 2.65 -14.61
C VAL A 309 4.98 1.15 -14.25
N TYR A 310 5.11 0.83 -12.96
CA TYR A 310 4.93 -0.53 -12.47
C TYR A 310 3.49 -1.01 -12.72
N LEU A 311 2.52 -0.19 -12.38
CA LEU A 311 1.09 -0.50 -12.54
C LEU A 311 0.69 -0.60 -14.01
N GLU A 312 1.24 0.27 -14.89
CA GLU A 312 1.03 0.21 -16.34
C GLU A 312 1.51 -1.13 -16.94
N LYS A 313 2.63 -1.67 -16.43
CA LYS A 313 3.06 -3.01 -16.82
C LYS A 313 2.01 -4.06 -16.44
N ARG A 314 1.47 -4.01 -15.21
CA ARG A 314 0.45 -4.96 -14.74
C ARG A 314 -0.86 -4.85 -15.51
N LYS A 315 -1.21 -3.63 -15.92
CA LYS A 315 -2.32 -3.39 -16.85
C LYS A 315 -2.11 -4.13 -18.17
N LYS A 316 -0.94 -4.00 -18.77
CA LYS A 316 -0.61 -4.68 -20.03
C LYS A 316 -0.63 -6.21 -19.87
N ASP A 317 -0.17 -6.73 -18.73
CA ASP A 317 -0.24 -8.16 -18.42
C ASP A 317 -1.71 -8.62 -18.38
N LEU A 318 -2.60 -7.89 -17.71
CA LEU A 318 -4.04 -8.20 -17.67
C LEU A 318 -4.70 -8.14 -19.05
N PHE A 319 -4.43 -7.11 -19.85
CA PHE A 319 -4.98 -7.01 -21.19
C PHE A 319 -4.48 -8.14 -22.11
N ALA A 320 -3.25 -8.60 -21.94
CA ALA A 320 -2.74 -9.76 -22.66
C ALA A 320 -3.51 -11.03 -22.28
N MET A 321 -3.83 -11.23 -20.98
CA MET A 321 -4.68 -12.35 -20.55
C MET A 321 -6.07 -12.29 -21.16
N ILE A 322 -6.74 -11.14 -21.11
CA ILE A 322 -8.10 -10.98 -21.68
C ILE A 322 -8.11 -11.27 -23.19
N ARG A 323 -7.07 -10.81 -23.92
CA ARG A 323 -6.96 -11.10 -25.37
C ARG A 323 -6.80 -12.59 -25.68
N GLN A 324 -6.11 -13.33 -24.81
CA GLN A 324 -5.85 -14.77 -25.01
C GLN A 324 -6.97 -15.66 -24.49
N LEU A 325 -7.54 -15.32 -23.33
CA LEU A 325 -8.52 -16.14 -22.62
C LEU A 325 -9.98 -15.75 -22.95
N GLY A 326 -10.16 -14.57 -23.57
CA GLY A 326 -11.48 -14.00 -23.79
C GLY A 326 -12.09 -13.40 -22.53
N LEU A 327 -13.42 -13.31 -22.51
CA LEU A 327 -14.21 -12.72 -21.44
C LEU A 327 -14.02 -13.48 -20.12
N PRO A 328 -13.63 -12.82 -19.00
CA PRO A 328 -13.73 -13.44 -17.69
C PRO A 328 -15.20 -13.64 -17.30
N THR A 329 -15.48 -14.66 -16.49
CA THR A 329 -16.84 -14.95 -16.01
C THR A 329 -17.25 -14.05 -14.86
N TRP A 330 -16.36 -13.91 -13.85
CA TRP A 330 -16.63 -13.16 -12.65
C TRP A 330 -15.61 -12.05 -12.42
N PHE A 331 -16.12 -10.89 -12.05
CA PHE A 331 -15.36 -9.82 -11.42
C PHE A 331 -15.69 -9.78 -9.93
N GLY A 332 -14.68 -9.78 -9.05
CA GLY A 332 -14.89 -9.79 -7.63
C GLY A 332 -14.07 -8.74 -6.88
N SER A 333 -14.59 -8.34 -5.74
CA SER A 333 -13.90 -7.54 -4.73
C SER A 333 -14.05 -8.21 -3.37
N LEU A 334 -12.94 -8.51 -2.69
CA LEU A 334 -12.91 -9.12 -1.37
C LEU A 334 -12.20 -8.20 -0.40
N SER A 335 -12.94 -7.64 0.56
CA SER A 335 -12.42 -6.69 1.55
C SER A 335 -11.83 -7.40 2.76
N SER A 336 -10.85 -6.76 3.38
CA SER A 336 -10.38 -7.13 4.72
C SER A 336 -11.41 -6.73 5.78
N ALA A 337 -11.50 -7.52 6.85
CA ALA A 337 -12.30 -7.23 8.04
C ALA A 337 -11.44 -7.39 9.30
N ASP A 338 -10.32 -6.67 9.36
CA ASP A 338 -9.27 -6.81 10.37
C ASP A 338 -9.80 -6.80 11.82
N THR A 339 -10.81 -5.97 12.10
CA THR A 339 -11.42 -5.85 13.45
C THR A 339 -12.56 -6.85 13.70
N LYS A 340 -12.91 -7.70 12.71
CA LYS A 340 -14.02 -8.66 12.82
C LYS A 340 -13.58 -10.12 12.70
N TRP A 341 -12.34 -10.37 12.25
CA TRP A 341 -11.80 -11.72 12.15
C TRP A 341 -11.22 -12.16 13.50
N ASN A 342 -12.00 -12.92 14.28
CA ASN A 342 -11.57 -13.42 15.60
C ASN A 342 -10.24 -14.18 15.53
N ASP A 343 -10.00 -14.94 14.44
CA ASP A 343 -8.73 -15.65 14.24
C ASP A 343 -7.53 -14.71 14.19
N LEU A 344 -7.67 -13.56 13.50
CA LEU A 344 -6.64 -12.53 13.46
C LEU A 344 -6.47 -11.87 14.83
N LEU A 345 -7.57 -11.46 15.46
CA LEU A 345 -7.56 -10.76 16.74
C LEU A 345 -6.94 -11.64 17.86
N ARG A 346 -7.21 -12.94 17.85
CA ARG A 346 -6.59 -13.90 18.77
C ARG A 346 -5.08 -13.97 18.59
N VAL A 347 -4.61 -14.06 17.33
CA VAL A 347 -3.17 -14.04 17.03
C VAL A 347 -2.54 -12.72 17.47
N LEU A 348 -3.19 -11.59 17.22
CA LEU A 348 -2.69 -10.28 17.62
C LEU A 348 -2.64 -10.12 19.14
N ALA A 349 -3.67 -10.54 19.88
CA ALA A 349 -3.67 -10.49 21.34
C ALA A 349 -2.52 -11.30 21.93
N ARG A 350 -2.30 -12.52 21.43
CA ARG A 350 -1.17 -13.37 21.86
C ARG A 350 0.19 -12.75 21.55
N LEU A 351 0.36 -12.15 20.36
CA LEU A 351 1.64 -11.56 19.96
C LEU A 351 1.92 -10.19 20.58
N ASN A 352 0.88 -9.41 20.85
CA ASN A 352 1.03 -8.05 21.36
C ASN A 352 1.08 -7.98 22.88
N ASP A 353 0.27 -8.81 23.54
CA ASP A 353 0.00 -8.69 24.96
C ASP A 353 0.24 -10.01 25.72
N GLY A 354 0.63 -11.07 25.00
CA GLY A 354 0.87 -12.41 25.58
C GLY A 354 -0.39 -13.10 26.09
N THR A 355 -1.59 -12.59 25.75
CA THR A 355 -2.87 -13.10 26.24
C THR A 355 -3.57 -13.98 25.23
N GLU A 356 -4.06 -15.13 25.66
CA GLU A 356 -4.98 -15.94 24.86
C GLU A 356 -6.41 -15.54 25.18
N LYS A 357 -7.16 -15.11 24.17
CA LYS A 357 -8.55 -14.67 24.30
C LYS A 357 -9.48 -15.63 23.61
N SER A 358 -10.60 -15.96 24.28
CA SER A 358 -11.70 -16.73 23.69
C SER A 358 -12.48 -15.89 22.65
N ASP A 359 -13.31 -16.54 21.83
CA ASP A 359 -14.17 -15.82 20.88
C ASP A 359 -15.15 -14.89 21.59
N GLU A 360 -15.71 -15.31 22.74
CA GLU A 360 -16.61 -14.51 23.54
C GLU A 360 -15.95 -13.26 24.13
N GLU A 361 -14.68 -13.35 24.54
CA GLU A 361 -13.91 -12.19 24.99
C GLU A 361 -13.60 -11.24 23.86
N LEU A 362 -13.23 -11.78 22.69
CA LEU A 362 -12.96 -10.97 21.49
C LEU A 362 -14.23 -10.25 20.99
N GLU A 363 -15.40 -10.87 21.06
CA GLU A 363 -16.66 -10.25 20.68
C GLU A 363 -17.05 -9.10 21.62
N LYS A 364 -16.78 -9.24 22.92
CA LYS A 364 -17.02 -8.21 23.93
C LYS A 364 -16.08 -7.02 23.85
N MET A 365 -14.92 -7.17 23.19
CA MET A 365 -14.00 -6.05 23.00
C MET A 365 -14.66 -4.95 22.19
N ASN A 366 -14.48 -3.71 22.63
CA ASN A 366 -14.96 -2.55 21.89
C ASN A 366 -14.13 -2.30 20.63
N TRP A 367 -14.65 -1.45 19.75
CA TRP A 367 -14.02 -1.17 18.46
C TRP A 367 -12.61 -0.55 18.62
N ASN A 368 -12.40 0.34 19.61
CA ASN A 368 -11.12 0.99 19.85
C ASN A 368 -10.03 0.00 20.28
N GLU A 369 -10.38 -0.95 21.14
CA GLU A 369 -9.46 -2.02 21.59
C GLU A 369 -9.04 -2.90 20.41
N LYS A 370 -9.99 -3.34 19.58
CA LYS A 370 -9.72 -4.11 18.36
C LYS A 370 -8.83 -3.34 17.39
N THR A 371 -9.10 -2.05 17.22
CA THR A 371 -8.32 -1.16 16.34
C THR A 371 -6.88 -0.99 16.84
N LYS A 372 -6.67 -0.82 18.16
CA LYS A 372 -5.34 -0.74 18.76
C LYS A 372 -4.52 -2.01 18.52
N LEU A 373 -5.13 -3.21 18.66
CA LEU A 373 -4.46 -4.47 18.35
C LEU A 373 -4.00 -4.53 16.89
N VAL A 374 -4.86 -4.13 15.96
CA VAL A 374 -4.57 -4.13 14.52
C VAL A 374 -3.47 -3.12 14.17
N GLN A 375 -3.50 -1.92 14.76
CA GLN A 375 -2.50 -0.88 14.50
C GLN A 375 -1.11 -1.23 15.05
N LYS A 376 -1.05 -1.98 16.17
CA LYS A 376 0.19 -2.33 16.84
C LYS A 376 1.08 -3.30 16.04
N ASP A 377 0.48 -4.21 15.25
CA ASP A 377 1.25 -5.15 14.40
C ASP A 377 0.72 -5.22 12.95
N PRO A 378 1.00 -4.23 12.11
CA PRO A 378 0.60 -4.22 10.71
C PRO A 378 1.23 -5.35 9.90
N VAL A 379 2.36 -5.89 10.34
CA VAL A 379 3.05 -7.00 9.67
C VAL A 379 2.22 -8.28 9.78
N THR A 380 1.74 -8.60 10.97
CA THR A 380 0.86 -9.76 11.17
C THR A 380 -0.44 -9.61 10.42
N CYS A 381 -1.07 -8.42 10.46
CA CYS A 381 -2.32 -8.14 9.72
C CYS A 381 -2.15 -8.38 8.22
N SER A 382 -1.10 -7.80 7.62
CA SER A 382 -0.83 -7.94 6.18
C SER A 382 -0.55 -9.38 5.76
N ARG A 383 0.25 -10.09 6.54
CA ARG A 383 0.56 -11.51 6.29
C ARG A 383 -0.64 -12.41 6.46
N PHE A 384 -1.48 -12.14 7.45
CA PHE A 384 -2.73 -12.87 7.67
C PHE A 384 -3.68 -12.69 6.48
N PHE A 385 -3.86 -11.45 6.01
CA PHE A 385 -4.69 -11.17 4.84
C PHE A 385 -4.17 -11.90 3.60
N ASP A 386 -2.88 -11.80 3.29
CA ASP A 386 -2.28 -12.49 2.13
C ASP A 386 -2.46 -14.01 2.24
N HIS A 387 -2.19 -14.58 3.41
CA HIS A 387 -2.40 -16.01 3.67
C HIS A 387 -3.87 -16.41 3.46
N ARG A 388 -4.81 -15.63 4.00
CA ARG A 388 -6.26 -15.88 3.85
C ARG A 388 -6.67 -15.84 2.38
N VAL A 389 -6.19 -14.89 1.60
CA VAL A 389 -6.42 -14.81 0.14
C VAL A 389 -5.88 -16.07 -0.55
N GLN A 390 -4.64 -16.49 -0.24
CA GLN A 390 -4.04 -17.66 -0.85
C GLN A 390 -4.83 -18.94 -0.52
N GLN A 391 -5.23 -19.12 0.75
CA GLN A 391 -6.02 -20.27 1.17
C GLN A 391 -7.42 -20.25 0.57
N PHE A 392 -8.08 -19.09 0.53
CA PHE A 392 -9.38 -18.94 -0.11
C PHE A 392 -9.35 -19.36 -1.58
N ILE A 393 -8.36 -18.89 -2.33
CA ILE A 393 -8.20 -19.30 -3.75
C ILE A 393 -7.94 -20.81 -3.86
N LYS A 394 -7.05 -21.35 -3.03
CA LYS A 394 -6.64 -22.75 -3.10
C LYS A 394 -7.75 -23.71 -2.65
N ILE A 395 -8.37 -23.44 -1.50
CA ILE A 395 -9.27 -24.36 -0.81
C ILE A 395 -10.73 -24.16 -1.24
N VAL A 396 -11.14 -22.92 -1.55
CA VAL A 396 -12.52 -22.63 -1.94
C VAL A 396 -12.64 -22.54 -3.44
N LEU A 397 -12.00 -21.56 -4.09
CA LEU A 397 -12.23 -21.31 -5.52
C LEU A 397 -11.73 -22.45 -6.42
N LYS A 398 -10.57 -23.03 -6.09
CA LYS A 398 -9.96 -24.14 -6.85
C LYS A 398 -10.13 -25.50 -6.19
N SER A 399 -11.14 -25.66 -5.35
CA SER A 399 -11.47 -26.96 -4.76
C SER A 399 -11.98 -27.94 -5.82
N GLU A 400 -11.87 -29.24 -5.54
CA GLU A 400 -12.40 -30.31 -6.40
C GLU A 400 -13.93 -30.29 -6.50
N PHE A 401 -14.60 -29.62 -5.55
CA PHE A 401 -16.07 -29.45 -5.56
C PHE A 401 -16.55 -28.37 -6.53
N HIS A 402 -15.65 -27.54 -7.07
CA HIS A 402 -15.96 -26.48 -8.03
C HIS A 402 -17.17 -25.61 -7.64
N PRO A 403 -17.20 -25.01 -6.46
CA PRO A 403 -18.41 -24.37 -5.90
C PRO A 403 -18.93 -23.18 -6.70
N ILE A 404 -18.10 -22.58 -7.54
CA ILE A 404 -18.47 -21.52 -8.49
C ILE A 404 -18.23 -21.91 -9.95
N GLY A 405 -18.11 -23.22 -10.22
CA GLY A 405 -17.61 -23.77 -11.47
C GLY A 405 -16.11 -24.03 -11.45
N LYS A 406 -15.59 -24.76 -12.42
CA LYS A 406 -14.15 -25.09 -12.51
C LYS A 406 -13.35 -23.87 -12.92
N VAL A 407 -12.52 -23.38 -12.01
CA VAL A 407 -11.68 -22.20 -12.23
C VAL A 407 -10.48 -22.57 -13.11
N ASN A 408 -10.46 -22.09 -14.35
CA ASN A 408 -9.34 -22.25 -15.27
C ASN A 408 -8.25 -21.25 -14.99
N ASP A 409 -8.60 -19.97 -14.95
CA ASP A 409 -7.66 -18.88 -14.77
C ASP A 409 -8.20 -17.81 -13.83
N TYR A 410 -7.29 -17.08 -13.19
CA TYR A 410 -7.61 -15.89 -12.43
C TYR A 410 -6.49 -14.86 -12.51
N PHE A 411 -6.86 -13.61 -12.28
CA PHE A 411 -5.97 -12.48 -12.05
C PHE A 411 -6.50 -11.69 -10.87
N TYR A 412 -5.67 -11.39 -9.86
CA TYR A 412 -6.06 -10.47 -8.81
C TYR A 412 -5.02 -9.38 -8.56
N ARG A 413 -5.50 -8.28 -8.01
CA ARG A 413 -4.72 -7.15 -7.54
C ARG A 413 -5.09 -6.80 -6.11
N VAL A 414 -4.06 -6.57 -5.27
CA VAL A 414 -4.21 -6.01 -3.93
C VAL A 414 -4.23 -4.49 -4.02
N GLU A 415 -5.18 -3.88 -3.34
CA GLU A 415 -5.35 -2.44 -3.21
C GLU A 415 -5.54 -2.07 -1.73
N PHE A 416 -5.14 -0.86 -1.34
CA PHE A 416 -5.30 -0.39 0.03
C PHE A 416 -6.39 0.68 0.07
N GLN A 417 -7.41 0.44 0.91
CA GLN A 417 -8.52 1.37 1.10
C GLN A 417 -8.06 2.65 1.82
N GLN A 418 -8.89 3.68 1.86
CA GLN A 418 -8.59 4.93 2.59
C GLN A 418 -8.23 4.73 4.07
N ARG A 419 -8.69 3.63 4.69
CA ARG A 419 -8.33 3.24 6.07
C ARG A 419 -6.99 2.50 6.17
N GLY A 420 -6.35 2.21 5.04
CA GLY A 420 -5.10 1.48 4.98
C GLY A 420 -5.22 -0.05 4.97
N SER A 421 -6.41 -0.60 5.16
CA SER A 421 -6.65 -2.06 5.09
C SER A 421 -6.66 -2.54 3.64
N PRO A 422 -6.08 -3.72 3.35
CA PRO A 422 -6.05 -4.26 2.00
C PRO A 422 -7.40 -4.84 1.58
N HIS A 423 -7.65 -4.82 0.28
CA HIS A 423 -8.66 -5.62 -0.39
C HIS A 423 -8.14 -6.09 -1.75
N ILE A 424 -8.75 -7.10 -2.31
CA ILE A 424 -8.40 -7.57 -3.65
C ILE A 424 -9.53 -7.31 -4.63
N HIS A 425 -9.15 -6.98 -5.87
CA HIS A 425 -9.99 -7.12 -7.04
C HIS A 425 -9.53 -8.33 -7.82
N ILE A 426 -10.47 -9.22 -8.18
CA ILE A 426 -10.18 -10.48 -8.84
C ILE A 426 -11.04 -10.64 -10.09
N LEU A 427 -10.43 -11.12 -11.18
CA LEU A 427 -11.09 -11.63 -12.36
C LEU A 427 -10.92 -13.15 -12.40
N ILE A 428 -11.99 -13.85 -12.70
CA ILE A 428 -12.02 -15.32 -12.69
C ILE A 428 -12.60 -15.81 -14.02
N TRP A 429 -11.91 -16.75 -14.66
CA TRP A 429 -12.37 -17.47 -15.84
C TRP A 429 -12.81 -18.87 -15.42
N ILE A 430 -14.08 -19.20 -15.68
CA ILE A 430 -14.68 -20.49 -15.36
C ILE A 430 -14.80 -21.29 -16.67
N GLU A 431 -14.48 -22.56 -16.61
CA GLU A 431 -14.64 -23.51 -17.72
C GLU A 431 -16.12 -23.65 -18.05
N ASP A 432 -16.46 -23.61 -19.34
CA ASP A 432 -17.81 -23.80 -19.88
C ASP A 432 -18.90 -22.86 -19.31
N ALA A 433 -18.52 -21.76 -18.69
CA ALA A 433 -19.46 -20.74 -18.22
C ALA A 433 -20.11 -20.00 -19.42
N PRO A 434 -21.41 -19.68 -19.36
CA PRO A 434 -22.05 -18.91 -20.40
C PRO A 434 -21.43 -17.53 -20.55
N LYS A 435 -21.43 -17.01 -21.79
CA LYS A 435 -20.84 -15.70 -22.10
C LYS A 435 -21.89 -14.77 -22.70
N TYR A 436 -21.87 -13.53 -22.24
CA TYR A 436 -22.77 -12.51 -22.73
C TYR A 436 -22.56 -12.26 -24.22
N LYS A 437 -23.67 -12.20 -24.99
CA LYS A 437 -23.74 -12.09 -26.47
C LYS A 437 -23.27 -13.33 -27.23
N GLU A 438 -22.76 -14.35 -26.58
CA GLU A 438 -22.46 -15.66 -27.20
C GLU A 438 -23.55 -16.68 -26.87
N ASN A 439 -24.13 -16.60 -25.65
CA ASN A 439 -25.21 -17.49 -25.18
C ASN A 439 -26.51 -16.69 -24.97
N PRO A 440 -27.67 -17.37 -24.96
CA PRO A 440 -28.96 -16.76 -24.59
C PRO A 440 -28.90 -16.11 -23.20
N ASN A 441 -29.64 -15.00 -23.02
CA ASN A 441 -29.67 -14.31 -21.72
C ASN A 441 -30.30 -15.20 -20.63
N GLU A 442 -31.18 -16.08 -20.97
CA GLU A 442 -31.84 -17.04 -20.07
C GLU A 442 -30.82 -17.96 -19.41
N ASP A 443 -29.89 -18.53 -20.19
CA ASP A 443 -28.82 -19.42 -19.68
C ASP A 443 -27.89 -18.64 -18.71
N ILE A 444 -27.62 -17.37 -19.03
CA ILE A 444 -26.78 -16.49 -18.19
C ILE A 444 -27.50 -16.18 -16.88
N VAL A 445 -28.79 -15.87 -16.93
CA VAL A 445 -29.60 -15.57 -15.74
C VAL A 445 -29.67 -16.79 -14.82
N GLU A 446 -29.94 -17.97 -15.37
CA GLU A 446 -29.94 -19.24 -14.60
C GLU A 446 -28.58 -19.48 -13.93
N TYR A 447 -27.49 -19.26 -14.67
CA TYR A 447 -26.15 -19.39 -14.14
C TYR A 447 -25.87 -18.39 -13.01
N ILE A 448 -26.34 -17.14 -13.14
CA ILE A 448 -26.19 -16.11 -12.08
C ILE A 448 -26.98 -16.50 -10.84
N ASP A 449 -28.26 -16.85 -10.97
CA ASP A 449 -29.16 -17.19 -9.86
C ASP A 449 -28.71 -18.42 -9.07
N LYS A 450 -28.00 -19.35 -9.74
CA LYS A 450 -27.36 -20.49 -9.09
C LYS A 450 -26.29 -20.07 -8.09
N HIS A 451 -25.53 -19.02 -8.38
CA HIS A 451 -24.34 -18.66 -7.62
C HIS A 451 -24.50 -17.40 -6.76
N VAL A 452 -25.27 -16.42 -7.22
CA VAL A 452 -25.39 -15.10 -6.60
C VAL A 452 -26.78 -14.90 -5.99
N SER A 453 -26.81 -14.29 -4.82
CA SER A 453 -28.05 -13.94 -4.12
C SER A 453 -27.95 -12.56 -3.50
N CYS A 454 -29.10 -11.95 -3.22
CA CYS A 454 -29.20 -10.74 -2.39
C CYS A 454 -30.30 -10.89 -1.31
N ASN A 455 -30.72 -12.13 -1.03
CA ASN A 455 -31.79 -12.41 -0.11
C ASN A 455 -31.32 -12.30 1.34
N LEU A 456 -32.16 -11.76 2.21
CA LEU A 456 -31.97 -11.80 3.65
C LEU A 456 -32.38 -13.19 4.15
N SER A 457 -31.40 -14.07 4.38
CA SER A 457 -31.60 -15.43 4.88
C SER A 457 -31.19 -15.51 6.34
N ASP A 458 -32.00 -16.22 7.14
CA ASP A 458 -31.70 -16.46 8.57
C ASP A 458 -30.46 -17.32 8.77
N GLU A 459 -30.12 -18.20 7.81
CA GLU A 459 -28.95 -19.10 7.89
C GLU A 459 -27.62 -18.35 8.06
N PHE A 460 -27.49 -17.14 7.45
CA PHE A 460 -26.26 -16.35 7.48
C PHE A 460 -26.54 -14.91 7.94
N LYS A 461 -27.52 -14.67 8.78
CA LYS A 461 -27.98 -13.34 9.17
C LYS A 461 -26.87 -12.38 9.56
N ASP A 462 -25.94 -12.78 10.43
CA ASP A 462 -24.84 -11.95 10.90
C ASP A 462 -23.81 -11.64 9.78
N LEU A 463 -23.58 -12.60 8.88
CA LEU A 463 -22.70 -12.40 7.75
C LEU A 463 -23.36 -11.54 6.66
N ILE A 464 -24.66 -11.71 6.42
CA ILE A 464 -25.41 -10.90 5.48
C ILE A 464 -25.53 -9.44 5.98
N ALA A 465 -25.57 -9.22 7.29
CA ALA A 465 -25.50 -7.88 7.86
C ALA A 465 -24.24 -7.11 7.42
N LEU A 466 -23.14 -7.81 7.10
CA LEU A 466 -21.92 -7.21 6.52
C LEU A 466 -22.10 -6.79 5.06
N GLN A 467 -23.11 -7.30 4.38
CA GLN A 467 -23.44 -7.00 2.99
C GLN A 467 -24.50 -5.89 2.87
N VAL A 468 -25.13 -5.48 3.99
CA VAL A 468 -26.13 -4.42 3.97
C VAL A 468 -25.45 -3.07 3.88
N HIS A 469 -25.74 -2.31 2.81
CA HIS A 469 -25.21 -0.98 2.62
C HIS A 469 -25.85 0.04 3.59
N LYS A 470 -25.01 0.66 4.41
CA LYS A 470 -25.38 1.81 5.23
C LYS A 470 -24.86 3.08 4.57
N HIS A 471 -25.74 4.07 4.36
CA HIS A 471 -25.31 5.34 3.79
C HIS A 471 -24.37 6.07 4.75
N SER A 472 -23.34 6.70 4.18
CA SER A 472 -22.39 7.52 4.91
C SER A 472 -22.02 8.75 4.10
N LYS A 473 -21.34 9.71 4.69
CA LYS A 473 -20.83 10.89 3.98
C LYS A 473 -19.91 10.53 2.81
N THR A 474 -19.24 9.37 2.86
CA THR A 474 -18.37 8.92 1.78
C THR A 474 -19.12 8.38 0.57
N CYS A 475 -20.32 7.84 0.73
CA CYS A 475 -21.14 7.40 -0.40
C CYS A 475 -22.03 8.52 -0.96
N ARG A 476 -22.28 9.58 -0.19
CA ARG A 476 -23.05 10.77 -0.58
C ARG A 476 -22.13 12.00 -0.56
N LYS A 477 -21.20 12.09 -1.51
CA LYS A 477 -20.25 13.21 -1.62
C LYS A 477 -20.97 14.54 -1.82
N LYS A 478 -20.48 15.61 -1.16
CA LYS A 478 -20.96 17.00 -1.30
C LYS A 478 -22.46 17.20 -1.05
N GLY A 479 -23.07 16.40 -0.15
CA GLY A 479 -24.49 16.52 0.15
C GLY A 479 -25.43 16.03 -0.95
N HIS A 480 -24.92 15.32 -1.97
CA HIS A 480 -25.78 14.74 -3.00
C HIS A 480 -26.72 13.69 -2.39
N ALA A 481 -27.99 13.77 -2.76
CA ALA A 481 -29.01 12.79 -2.35
C ALA A 481 -28.70 11.38 -2.88
N ILE A 482 -28.00 11.30 -4.00
CA ILE A 482 -27.72 10.04 -4.72
C ILE A 482 -26.46 9.37 -4.17
N CYS A 483 -26.59 8.09 -3.80
CA CYS A 483 -25.46 7.26 -3.41
C CYS A 483 -24.56 6.94 -4.61
N ARG A 484 -23.25 7.17 -4.49
CA ARG A 484 -22.29 6.88 -5.56
C ARG A 484 -22.17 5.38 -5.93
N PHE A 485 -22.66 4.49 -5.05
CA PHE A 485 -22.70 3.05 -5.29
C PHE A 485 -24.03 2.58 -5.87
N GLY A 486 -24.97 3.51 -6.13
CA GLY A 486 -26.27 3.21 -6.73
C GLY A 486 -27.31 2.62 -5.76
N PHE A 487 -27.02 2.63 -4.44
CA PHE A 487 -28.02 2.20 -3.46
C PHE A 487 -29.04 3.30 -3.14
N PRO A 488 -30.29 2.90 -2.89
CA PRO A 488 -30.86 1.56 -2.91
C PRO A 488 -30.97 1.00 -4.34
N LEU A 489 -30.80 -0.33 -4.47
CA LEU A 489 -30.93 -1.02 -5.76
C LEU A 489 -32.43 -1.26 -6.05
N PRO A 490 -32.85 -1.13 -7.32
CA PRO A 490 -34.26 -1.30 -7.66
C PRO A 490 -34.74 -2.73 -7.41
N PRO A 491 -35.94 -2.93 -6.79
CA PRO A 491 -36.59 -4.23 -6.68
C PRO A 491 -36.85 -4.84 -8.06
N MET A 492 -36.80 -6.18 -8.16
CA MET A 492 -37.05 -6.92 -9.39
C MET A 492 -37.78 -8.22 -9.09
N LYS A 493 -38.79 -8.55 -9.89
CA LYS A 493 -39.56 -9.79 -9.76
C LYS A 493 -38.73 -11.04 -10.06
N LYS A 494 -37.79 -10.93 -11.01
CA LYS A 494 -36.86 -11.97 -11.43
C LYS A 494 -35.51 -11.36 -11.82
N THR A 495 -34.48 -12.15 -11.81
CA THR A 495 -33.17 -11.73 -12.34
C THR A 495 -33.28 -11.46 -13.83
N VAL A 496 -32.73 -10.34 -14.29
CA VAL A 496 -32.82 -9.89 -15.67
C VAL A 496 -31.57 -9.11 -16.08
N ILE A 497 -31.19 -9.25 -17.35
CA ILE A 497 -30.18 -8.41 -17.98
C ILE A 497 -30.89 -7.30 -18.75
N LEU A 498 -30.67 -6.05 -18.34
CA LEU A 498 -31.27 -4.90 -18.99
C LEU A 498 -30.21 -4.10 -19.75
N GLU A 499 -30.57 -3.68 -20.94
CA GLU A 499 -29.77 -2.77 -21.78
C GLU A 499 -30.37 -1.36 -21.75
N PRO A 500 -29.57 -0.32 -22.03
CA PRO A 500 -30.07 1.04 -22.18
C PRO A 500 -31.24 1.11 -23.17
N LEU A 501 -32.06 2.14 -23.06
CA LEU A 501 -33.07 2.43 -24.08
C LEU A 501 -32.38 2.94 -25.35
N ASP A 502 -32.87 2.54 -26.52
CA ASP A 502 -32.37 3.02 -27.82
C ASP A 502 -32.57 4.53 -27.95
N GLU A 503 -33.72 5.03 -27.50
CA GLU A 503 -34.02 6.47 -27.40
C GLU A 503 -34.30 6.82 -25.93
N CYS A 504 -33.47 7.68 -25.36
CA CYS A 504 -33.63 8.10 -23.98
C CYS A 504 -34.58 9.28 -23.87
N VAL A 505 -35.81 9.05 -23.36
CA VAL A 505 -36.81 10.09 -23.12
C VAL A 505 -36.57 10.69 -21.74
N GLU A 506 -36.37 12.00 -21.66
CA GLU A 506 -36.15 12.73 -20.41
C GLU A 506 -37.25 12.48 -19.35
N LYS A 507 -38.49 12.21 -19.79
CA LYS A 507 -39.60 11.83 -18.92
C LYS A 507 -39.25 10.57 -18.08
N HIS A 508 -38.71 9.53 -18.68
CA HIS A 508 -38.35 8.29 -17.97
C HIS A 508 -37.21 8.50 -16.98
N LYS A 509 -36.24 9.36 -17.30
CA LYS A 509 -35.17 9.73 -16.36
C LYS A 509 -35.72 10.51 -15.16
N SER A 510 -36.67 11.42 -15.36
CA SER A 510 -37.31 12.15 -14.27
C SER A 510 -38.11 11.21 -13.37
N MET A 511 -38.90 10.33 -13.97
CA MET A 511 -39.64 9.31 -13.23
C MET A 511 -38.71 8.36 -12.46
N TYR A 512 -37.58 8.00 -13.02
CA TYR A 512 -36.61 7.15 -12.31
C TYR A 512 -36.06 7.83 -11.05
N LYS A 513 -35.84 9.14 -11.05
CA LYS A 513 -35.45 9.88 -9.83
C LYS A 513 -36.54 9.82 -8.75
N GLU A 514 -37.77 10.00 -9.13
CA GLU A 514 -38.90 9.86 -8.20
C GLU A 514 -39.05 8.45 -7.65
N ILE A 515 -38.82 7.43 -8.51
CA ILE A 515 -38.79 6.04 -8.09
C ILE A 515 -37.67 5.82 -7.06
N GLN A 516 -36.45 6.35 -7.30
CA GLN A 516 -35.33 6.23 -6.38
C GLN A 516 -35.60 6.90 -5.02
N GLU A 517 -36.31 8.04 -4.99
CA GLU A 517 -36.73 8.70 -3.75
C GLU A 517 -37.74 7.83 -2.98
N LYS A 518 -38.72 7.26 -3.66
CA LYS A 518 -39.67 6.32 -3.05
C LYS A 518 -39.00 5.04 -2.53
N ILE A 519 -38.03 4.47 -3.27
CA ILE A 519 -37.24 3.32 -2.79
C ILE A 519 -36.39 3.69 -1.58
N ASN A 520 -35.88 4.93 -1.51
CA ASN A 520 -35.13 5.39 -0.34
C ASN A 520 -35.99 5.47 0.92
N SER A 521 -37.27 5.83 0.81
CA SER A 521 -38.19 5.93 1.94
C SER A 521 -38.87 4.61 2.33
N LEU A 522 -38.64 3.52 1.58
CA LEU A 522 -39.22 2.21 1.92
C LEU A 522 -38.90 1.73 3.35
N HIS A 523 -37.73 2.08 3.86
CA HIS A 523 -37.31 1.68 5.22
C HIS A 523 -38.10 2.40 6.34
N GLU A 524 -38.88 3.38 6.03
CA GLU A 524 -39.77 4.11 6.97
C GLU A 524 -41.15 3.45 7.10
N LEU A 525 -41.43 2.43 6.27
CA LEU A 525 -42.69 1.72 6.27
C LEU A 525 -42.71 0.66 7.38
N ASP A 526 -43.77 0.64 8.16
CA ASP A 526 -44.10 -0.47 9.03
C ASP A 526 -44.45 -1.70 8.17
N ASN A 527 -43.95 -2.89 8.51
CA ASN A 527 -44.20 -4.15 7.79
C ASN A 527 -43.63 -4.21 6.35
N ILE A 528 -42.48 -3.58 6.10
CA ILE A 528 -41.80 -3.65 4.78
C ILE A 528 -41.48 -5.09 4.34
N GLU A 529 -41.31 -6.02 5.30
CA GLU A 529 -40.98 -7.42 5.02
C GLU A 529 -42.10 -8.18 4.29
N ASP A 530 -43.34 -7.76 4.49
CA ASP A 530 -44.53 -8.35 3.86
C ASP A 530 -44.79 -7.77 2.47
N LEU A 531 -44.17 -6.67 2.09
CA LEU A 531 -44.41 -5.96 0.83
C LEU A 531 -43.91 -6.77 -0.36
N THR A 532 -44.82 -7.17 -1.23
CA THR A 532 -44.54 -7.86 -2.49
C THR A 532 -44.08 -6.88 -3.57
N PHE A 533 -43.48 -7.40 -4.65
CA PHE A 533 -43.11 -6.56 -5.79
C PHE A 533 -44.34 -5.97 -6.51
N GLU A 534 -45.42 -6.73 -6.59
CA GLU A 534 -46.67 -6.32 -7.19
C GLU A 534 -47.32 -5.15 -6.42
N GLU A 535 -47.41 -5.24 -5.09
CA GLU A 535 -47.89 -4.18 -4.21
C GLU A 535 -46.97 -2.94 -4.25
N PHE A 536 -45.66 -3.13 -4.34
CA PHE A 536 -44.75 -2.01 -4.53
C PHE A 536 -45.03 -1.24 -5.82
N LEU A 537 -45.37 -1.93 -6.93
CA LEU A 537 -45.68 -1.30 -8.19
C LEU A 537 -47.08 -0.62 -8.15
N SER A 538 -48.10 -1.32 -7.61
CA SER A 538 -49.49 -0.83 -7.59
C SER A 538 -49.71 0.26 -6.56
N ASP A 539 -49.30 0.05 -5.31
CA ASP A 539 -49.69 0.85 -4.17
C ASP A 539 -48.73 2.01 -3.88
N ILE A 540 -47.43 1.81 -4.20
CA ILE A 540 -46.40 2.83 -3.93
C ILE A 540 -46.05 3.62 -5.20
N LEU A 541 -45.80 2.93 -6.31
CA LEU A 541 -45.38 3.60 -7.54
C LEU A 541 -46.53 3.99 -8.46
N HIS A 542 -47.67 3.32 -8.38
CA HIS A 542 -48.87 3.50 -9.24
C HIS A 542 -48.50 3.37 -10.73
N MET A 543 -47.74 2.34 -11.10
CA MET A 543 -47.27 2.13 -12.46
C MET A 543 -47.22 0.63 -12.84
N THR A 544 -47.14 0.37 -14.15
CA THR A 544 -47.01 -0.98 -14.69
C THR A 544 -45.57 -1.45 -14.58
N GLU A 545 -45.36 -2.78 -14.58
CA GLU A 545 -43.99 -3.38 -14.62
C GLU A 545 -43.24 -2.92 -15.87
N GLU A 546 -43.91 -2.79 -17.01
CA GLU A 546 -43.28 -2.36 -18.26
C GLU A 546 -42.75 -0.93 -18.18
N ASP A 547 -43.55 0.00 -17.62
CA ASP A 547 -43.10 1.39 -17.43
C ASP A 547 -42.00 1.50 -16.40
N TYR A 548 -42.08 0.71 -15.33
CA TYR A 548 -41.03 0.63 -14.32
C TYR A 548 -39.68 0.19 -14.96
N ILE A 549 -39.70 -0.89 -15.75
CA ILE A 549 -38.51 -1.37 -16.44
C ILE A 549 -37.95 -0.33 -17.42
N LYS A 550 -38.83 0.41 -18.17
CA LYS A 550 -38.39 1.52 -19.04
C LYS A 550 -37.69 2.62 -18.23
N CYS A 551 -38.22 2.97 -17.06
CA CYS A 551 -37.61 3.96 -16.17
C CYS A 551 -36.25 3.49 -15.68
N VAL A 552 -36.12 2.24 -15.25
CA VAL A 552 -34.81 1.66 -14.84
C VAL A 552 -33.80 1.67 -16.00
N ARG A 553 -34.21 1.24 -17.19
CA ARG A 553 -33.38 1.24 -18.40
C ARG A 553 -32.89 2.63 -18.80
N SER A 554 -33.70 3.68 -18.55
CA SER A 554 -33.34 5.06 -18.85
C SER A 554 -32.12 5.57 -18.09
N SER A 555 -31.77 4.93 -16.98
CA SER A 555 -30.62 5.26 -16.14
C SER A 555 -29.32 4.55 -16.56
N LEU A 556 -29.41 3.61 -17.46
CA LEU A 556 -28.29 2.75 -17.82
C LEU A 556 -27.40 3.39 -18.90
N SER A 557 -26.09 3.20 -18.77
CA SER A 557 -25.09 3.55 -19.79
C SER A 557 -24.54 2.33 -20.56
N GLY A 558 -24.91 1.12 -20.13
CA GLY A 558 -24.53 -0.16 -20.71
C GLY A 558 -25.38 -1.28 -20.12
N ALA A 559 -25.22 -2.50 -20.64
CA ALA A 559 -25.92 -3.68 -20.13
C ALA A 559 -25.60 -3.91 -18.65
N LYS A 560 -26.61 -4.26 -17.85
CA LYS A 560 -26.45 -4.50 -16.41
C LYS A 560 -27.35 -5.64 -15.95
N VAL A 561 -26.83 -6.48 -15.05
CA VAL A 561 -27.60 -7.51 -14.36
C VAL A 561 -28.36 -6.88 -13.18
N PHE A 562 -29.64 -7.18 -13.11
CA PHE A 562 -30.50 -6.89 -11.96
C PHE A 562 -30.96 -8.22 -11.36
N LEU A 563 -30.59 -8.50 -10.13
CA LEU A 563 -30.98 -9.72 -9.43
C LEU A 563 -32.45 -9.62 -8.99
N GLN A 564 -33.11 -10.77 -8.89
CA GLN A 564 -34.38 -10.88 -8.18
C GLN A 564 -34.19 -10.28 -6.77
N ARG A 565 -35.05 -9.30 -6.41
CA ARG A 565 -34.88 -8.52 -5.19
C ARG A 565 -36.23 -8.05 -4.69
N LYS A 566 -36.54 -8.36 -3.45
CA LYS A 566 -37.72 -7.86 -2.77
C LYS A 566 -37.55 -6.40 -2.32
N PRO A 567 -38.65 -5.66 -2.09
CA PRO A 567 -38.59 -4.26 -1.66
C PRO A 567 -37.79 -4.01 -0.37
N TYR A 568 -37.74 -4.95 0.56
CA TYR A 568 -36.97 -4.83 1.81
C TYR A 568 -35.48 -5.19 1.66
N GLU A 569 -35.08 -5.76 0.51
CA GLU A 569 -33.70 -6.17 0.23
C GLU A 569 -32.90 -5.13 -0.58
N VAL A 570 -33.46 -3.95 -0.81
CA VAL A 570 -32.90 -2.90 -1.70
C VAL A 570 -31.51 -2.39 -1.29
N ARG A 571 -31.11 -2.63 -0.04
CA ARG A 571 -29.79 -2.25 0.49
C ARG A 571 -28.81 -3.42 0.61
N VAL A 572 -29.23 -4.64 0.29
CA VAL A 572 -28.34 -5.82 0.35
C VAL A 572 -27.45 -5.83 -0.87
N ASN A 573 -26.13 -5.83 -0.66
CA ASN A 573 -25.15 -6.02 -1.73
C ASN A 573 -25.19 -7.48 -2.21
N PRO A 574 -25.14 -7.76 -3.51
CA PRO A 574 -25.06 -9.12 -4.02
C PRO A 574 -23.95 -9.93 -3.35
N TYR A 575 -24.22 -11.16 -3.02
CA TYR A 575 -23.23 -12.07 -2.44
C TYR A 575 -23.34 -13.48 -2.99
N MET A 576 -22.24 -14.21 -2.98
CA MET A 576 -22.24 -15.65 -3.28
C MET A 576 -22.38 -16.45 -1.99
N LYS A 577 -23.37 -17.36 -1.95
CA LYS A 577 -23.69 -18.19 -0.77
C LYS A 577 -22.49 -19.00 -0.28
N VAL A 578 -21.64 -19.48 -1.17
CA VAL A 578 -20.43 -20.25 -0.82
C VAL A 578 -19.28 -19.34 -0.35
N VAL A 579 -19.16 -18.15 -0.93
CA VAL A 579 -18.08 -17.21 -0.60
C VAL A 579 -18.29 -16.55 0.74
N LEU A 580 -19.52 -16.20 1.07
CA LEU A 580 -19.87 -15.45 2.28
C LEU A 580 -19.36 -16.11 3.58
N PRO A 581 -19.67 -17.39 3.87
CA PRO A 581 -19.19 -18.05 5.08
C PRO A 581 -17.69 -18.36 5.04
N ALA A 582 -17.11 -18.55 3.87
CA ALA A 582 -15.69 -18.83 3.73
C ALA A 582 -14.82 -17.57 3.92
N TRP A 583 -15.27 -16.42 3.40
CA TRP A 583 -14.53 -15.16 3.48
C TRP A 583 -14.78 -14.40 4.79
N LYS A 584 -16.01 -14.44 5.31
CA LYS A 584 -16.46 -13.77 6.54
C LYS A 584 -16.19 -12.26 6.56
N ALA A 585 -16.38 -11.62 5.42
CA ALA A 585 -16.25 -10.18 5.27
C ALA A 585 -17.04 -9.68 4.05
N ASN A 586 -17.12 -8.36 3.90
CA ASN A 586 -17.77 -7.78 2.73
C ASN A 586 -17.06 -8.22 1.45
N HIS A 587 -17.84 -8.67 0.50
CA HIS A 587 -17.42 -9.01 -0.85
C HIS A 587 -18.48 -8.60 -1.85
N ASP A 588 -18.09 -8.42 -3.09
CA ASP A 588 -18.93 -8.16 -4.23
C ASP A 588 -18.44 -9.02 -5.39
N LEU A 589 -19.31 -9.84 -5.95
CA LEU A 589 -19.01 -10.66 -7.13
C LEU A 589 -20.08 -10.44 -8.17
N GLN A 590 -19.68 -10.01 -9.33
CA GLN A 590 -20.53 -9.64 -10.45
C GLN A 590 -20.19 -10.47 -11.68
N PHE A 591 -21.23 -10.91 -12.40
CA PHE A 591 -21.06 -11.53 -13.71
C PHE A 591 -20.59 -10.47 -14.72
N VAL A 592 -19.57 -10.79 -15.50
CA VAL A 592 -18.94 -9.84 -16.40
C VAL A 592 -19.70 -9.78 -17.73
N LEU A 593 -20.34 -8.65 -17.99
CA LEU A 593 -20.98 -8.35 -19.28
C LEU A 593 -20.03 -7.59 -20.22
N ASP A 594 -19.14 -6.75 -19.68
CA ASP A 594 -18.14 -5.98 -20.42
C ASP A 594 -16.73 -6.17 -19.81
N PRO A 595 -15.84 -6.91 -20.51
CA PRO A 595 -14.50 -7.19 -20.02
C PRO A 595 -13.64 -5.93 -19.93
N TYR A 596 -13.86 -4.97 -20.83
CA TYR A 596 -13.07 -3.75 -20.86
C TYR A 596 -13.47 -2.82 -19.73
N ALA A 597 -14.76 -2.74 -19.40
CA ALA A 597 -15.23 -1.97 -18.23
C ALA A 597 -14.63 -2.52 -16.94
N CYS A 598 -14.63 -3.85 -16.74
CA CYS A 598 -14.02 -4.48 -15.56
C CYS A 598 -12.51 -4.28 -15.51
N ALA A 599 -11.83 -4.49 -16.65
CA ALA A 599 -10.39 -4.25 -16.75
C ALA A 599 -10.06 -2.77 -16.49
N MET A 600 -10.85 -1.85 -17.06
CA MET A 600 -10.68 -0.41 -16.85
C MET A 600 -10.99 0.00 -15.40
N TYR A 601 -11.92 -0.67 -14.71
CA TYR A 601 -12.15 -0.44 -13.30
C TYR A 601 -10.91 -0.82 -12.45
N ILE A 602 -10.39 -2.04 -12.62
CA ILE A 602 -9.14 -2.48 -11.97
C ILE A 602 -7.99 -1.51 -12.28
N VAL A 603 -7.98 -0.99 -13.50
CA VAL A 603 -6.97 -0.07 -14.02
C VAL A 603 -7.23 1.38 -13.62
N SER A 604 -8.48 1.84 -13.53
CA SER A 604 -8.81 3.23 -13.25
C SER A 604 -8.42 3.65 -11.83
N TYR A 605 -8.41 2.71 -10.90
CA TYR A 605 -7.79 2.93 -9.59
C TYR A 605 -6.26 3.10 -9.71
N ILE A 606 -5.65 2.52 -10.75
CA ILE A 606 -4.27 2.83 -11.16
C ILE A 606 -4.18 4.26 -11.68
N SER A 607 -5.14 4.69 -12.49
CA SER A 607 -5.09 5.98 -13.20
C SER A 607 -5.54 7.19 -12.37
N LYS A 608 -6.31 7.02 -11.28
CA LYS A 608 -6.66 8.13 -10.38
C LYS A 608 -5.43 8.70 -9.69
N SER A 609 -4.50 7.86 -9.26
CA SER A 609 -3.19 8.29 -8.80
C SER A 609 -2.30 8.78 -9.94
N GLN A 610 -2.50 8.29 -11.19
CA GLN A 610 -1.69 8.64 -12.34
C GLN A 610 -1.88 10.08 -12.84
N LYS A 611 -3.10 10.63 -12.84
CA LYS A 611 -3.32 12.01 -13.35
C LYS A 611 -2.62 13.05 -12.50
N GLY A 612 -2.76 12.97 -11.18
CA GLY A 612 -2.02 13.83 -10.26
C GLY A 612 -0.51 13.52 -10.28
N MET A 613 -0.15 12.25 -10.40
CA MET A 613 1.24 11.80 -10.42
C MET A 613 1.98 12.19 -11.70
N SER A 614 1.32 12.14 -12.86
CA SER A 614 1.91 12.59 -14.13
C SER A 614 2.25 14.07 -14.06
N ALA A 615 1.31 14.89 -13.56
CA ALA A 615 1.55 16.33 -13.37
C ALA A 615 2.68 16.61 -12.37
N LEU A 616 2.77 15.84 -11.27
CA LEU A 616 3.84 15.95 -10.28
C LEU A 616 5.21 15.56 -10.86
N LEU A 617 5.26 14.51 -11.69
CA LEU A 617 6.50 14.08 -12.35
C LEU A 617 6.94 15.10 -13.43
N ASP A 618 5.99 15.67 -14.17
CA ASP A 618 6.26 16.72 -15.15
C ASP A 618 6.80 17.98 -14.46
N GLN A 619 6.22 18.35 -13.31
CA GLN A 619 6.71 19.47 -12.50
C GLN A 619 8.13 19.20 -11.97
N ALA A 620 8.38 18.00 -11.38
CA ALA A 620 9.70 17.65 -10.89
C ALA A 620 10.75 17.58 -12.01
N ALA A 621 10.36 17.13 -13.20
CA ALA A 621 11.23 17.15 -14.38
C ALA A 621 11.55 18.59 -14.85
N LYS A 622 10.57 19.49 -14.77
CA LYS A 622 10.76 20.91 -15.09
C LYS A 622 11.71 21.58 -14.08
N GLU A 623 11.46 21.41 -12.78
CA GLU A 623 12.32 21.91 -11.71
C GLU A 623 13.76 21.38 -11.82
N ALA A 624 13.93 20.09 -12.14
CA ALA A 624 15.25 19.49 -12.34
C ALA A 624 15.98 20.07 -13.56
N LYS A 625 15.27 20.43 -14.63
CA LYS A 625 15.84 21.09 -15.83
C LYS A 625 16.22 22.54 -15.52
N GLU A 626 15.36 23.28 -14.84
CA GLU A 626 15.60 24.69 -14.47
C GLU A 626 16.78 24.82 -13.48
N GLY A 627 16.95 23.83 -12.59
CA GLY A 627 18.06 23.78 -11.64
C GLY A 627 19.43 23.38 -12.22
N ASN A 628 19.56 23.20 -13.54
CA ASN A 628 20.80 22.82 -14.22
C ASN A 628 21.49 21.57 -13.64
N LEU A 629 20.70 20.63 -13.10
CA LEU A 629 21.20 19.38 -12.54
C LEU A 629 21.70 18.44 -13.64
N ASP A 630 22.80 17.71 -13.36
CA ASP A 630 23.20 16.61 -14.25
C ASP A 630 22.10 15.53 -14.33
N LEU A 631 22.09 14.77 -15.42
CA LEU A 631 21.03 13.79 -15.70
C LEU A 631 20.85 12.76 -14.55
N LYS A 632 21.92 12.38 -13.86
CA LYS A 632 21.89 11.47 -12.73
C LYS A 632 21.15 12.07 -11.53
N ARG A 633 21.41 13.33 -11.24
CA ARG A 633 20.75 14.09 -10.18
C ARG A 633 19.29 14.35 -10.52
N GLN A 634 19.00 14.68 -11.81
CA GLN A 634 17.61 14.85 -12.27
C GLN A 634 16.77 13.60 -12.03
N VAL A 635 17.25 12.44 -12.47
CA VAL A 635 16.53 11.16 -12.29
C VAL A 635 16.35 10.81 -10.82
N ARG A 636 17.36 11.08 -9.97
CA ARG A 636 17.23 10.90 -8.51
C ARG A 636 16.22 11.86 -7.91
N HIS A 637 16.25 13.11 -8.30
CA HIS A 637 15.31 14.13 -7.81
C HIS A 637 13.86 13.74 -8.12
N ILE A 638 13.57 13.36 -9.36
CA ILE A 638 12.26 12.89 -9.79
C ILE A 638 11.84 11.65 -8.98
N GLY A 639 12.77 10.70 -8.75
CA GLY A 639 12.50 9.51 -7.96
C GLY A 639 12.16 9.82 -6.50
N ASN A 640 12.93 10.69 -5.88
CA ASN A 640 12.70 11.13 -4.50
C ASN A 640 11.38 11.89 -4.36
N TYR A 641 11.10 12.79 -5.31
CA TYR A 641 9.84 13.54 -5.34
C TYR A 641 8.64 12.59 -5.43
N PHE A 642 8.69 11.60 -6.32
CA PHE A 642 7.66 10.57 -6.42
C PHE A 642 7.43 9.83 -5.09
N VAL A 643 8.49 9.30 -4.51
CA VAL A 643 8.41 8.49 -3.26
C VAL A 643 7.88 9.31 -2.09
N ASN A 644 8.13 10.64 -2.07
CA ASN A 644 7.70 11.51 -0.99
C ASN A 644 6.28 12.07 -1.18
N SER A 645 5.78 12.14 -2.41
CA SER A 645 4.43 12.63 -2.68
C SER A 645 3.33 11.60 -2.41
N VAL A 646 3.66 10.30 -2.40
CA VAL A 646 2.69 9.21 -2.18
C VAL A 646 2.50 8.94 -0.69
N GLU A 647 1.26 9.03 -0.22
CA GLU A 647 0.90 8.55 1.11
C GLU A 647 0.82 7.03 1.13
N THR A 648 1.51 6.39 2.08
CA THR A 648 1.62 4.93 2.19
C THR A 648 1.17 4.49 3.57
N SER A 649 0.16 3.62 3.65
CA SER A 649 -0.29 3.04 4.92
C SER A 649 0.72 2.03 5.49
N ALA A 650 0.63 1.73 6.79
CA ALA A 650 1.50 0.76 7.43
C ALA A 650 1.38 -0.64 6.80
N GLN A 651 0.18 -1.10 6.49
CA GLN A 651 -0.01 -2.40 5.84
C GLN A 651 0.51 -2.39 4.39
N GLU A 652 0.34 -1.29 3.64
CA GLU A 652 0.96 -1.15 2.33
C GLU A 652 2.49 -1.15 2.42
N ALA A 653 3.05 -0.45 3.42
CA ALA A 653 4.49 -0.46 3.69
C ALA A 653 5.02 -1.88 3.91
N VAL A 654 4.26 -2.72 4.62
CA VAL A 654 4.59 -4.15 4.80
C VAL A 654 4.62 -4.88 3.46
N TYR A 655 3.61 -4.72 2.61
CA TYR A 655 3.59 -5.35 1.28
C TYR A 655 4.79 -4.93 0.42
N LEU A 656 5.20 -3.67 0.51
CA LEU A 656 6.33 -3.15 -0.23
C LEU A 656 7.67 -3.66 0.32
N THR A 657 7.86 -3.64 1.63
CA THR A 657 9.11 -4.04 2.29
C THR A 657 9.33 -5.56 2.26
N LEU A 658 8.30 -6.35 2.53
CA LEU A 658 8.35 -7.81 2.44
C LEU A 658 8.29 -8.32 1.01
N GLN A 659 8.09 -7.45 0.02
CA GLN A 659 7.91 -7.80 -1.38
C GLN A 659 6.76 -8.81 -1.61
N MET A 660 5.68 -8.66 -0.84
CA MET A 660 4.48 -9.48 -1.00
C MET A 660 3.80 -9.18 -2.33
N PRO A 661 3.11 -10.14 -2.96
CA PRO A 661 2.53 -9.95 -4.29
C PRO A 661 1.41 -8.88 -4.26
N LEU A 662 1.58 -7.79 -5.01
CA LEU A 662 0.52 -6.80 -5.24
C LEU A 662 -0.42 -7.22 -6.37
N THR A 663 0.02 -8.16 -7.20
CA THR A 663 -0.79 -8.78 -8.27
C THR A 663 -0.36 -10.23 -8.40
N LYS A 664 -1.31 -11.11 -8.70
CA LYS A 664 -1.05 -12.52 -9.00
C LYS A 664 -1.99 -13.00 -10.10
N ALA A 665 -1.44 -13.82 -10.98
CA ALA A 665 -2.19 -14.42 -12.08
C ALA A 665 -1.79 -15.89 -12.24
N THR A 666 -2.66 -16.68 -12.83
CA THR A 666 -2.37 -18.07 -13.22
C THR A 666 -1.43 -18.13 -14.41
N ARG A 667 -1.47 -17.12 -15.27
CA ARG A 667 -0.63 -17.02 -16.47
C ARG A 667 0.51 -16.03 -16.26
N GLN A 668 1.66 -16.37 -16.79
CA GLN A 668 2.78 -15.46 -16.90
C GLN A 668 2.76 -14.78 -18.27
N VAL A 669 2.88 -13.45 -18.27
CA VAL A 669 2.97 -12.66 -19.51
C VAL A 669 4.43 -12.37 -19.79
N VAL A 670 4.87 -12.71 -20.99
CA VAL A 670 6.24 -12.52 -21.47
C VAL A 670 6.24 -11.43 -22.54
N PHE A 671 7.17 -10.50 -22.43
CA PHE A 671 7.34 -9.43 -23.43
C PHE A 671 8.36 -9.85 -24.48
N ILE A 672 7.95 -9.82 -25.73
CA ILE A 672 8.83 -10.06 -26.88
C ILE A 672 9.00 -8.76 -27.64
N ASN A 673 10.26 -8.31 -27.81
CA ASN A 673 10.55 -7.11 -28.55
C ASN A 673 10.54 -7.40 -30.06
N THR A 674 9.45 -7.03 -30.73
CA THR A 674 9.26 -7.19 -32.18
C THR A 674 9.60 -5.93 -32.99
N SER A 675 10.12 -4.89 -32.36
CA SER A 675 10.52 -3.65 -33.05
C SER A 675 11.60 -3.92 -34.09
N PRO A 676 11.63 -3.21 -35.21
CA PRO A 676 12.75 -3.25 -36.16
C PRO A 676 14.09 -2.96 -35.49
N PRO A 677 15.20 -3.50 -35.97
CA PRO A 677 16.51 -3.36 -35.32
C PRO A 677 16.92 -1.89 -35.06
N ASP A 678 16.64 -1.02 -36.01
CA ASP A 678 16.91 0.44 -35.99
C ASP A 678 16.07 1.21 -34.95
N LYS A 679 14.91 0.64 -34.53
CA LYS A 679 14.01 1.26 -33.57
C LYS A 679 14.05 0.62 -32.17
N ARG A 680 14.91 -0.37 -31.95
CA ARG A 680 15.03 -1.05 -30.67
C ARG A 680 15.77 -0.18 -29.66
N THR A 681 15.34 -0.25 -28.41
CA THR A 681 16.15 0.23 -27.29
C THR A 681 16.98 -0.91 -26.73
N PHE A 682 18.24 -0.65 -26.45
CA PHE A 682 19.16 -1.62 -25.88
C PHE A 682 19.87 -1.06 -24.64
N LEU A 683 20.44 -1.93 -23.84
CA LEU A 683 21.23 -1.57 -22.68
C LEU A 683 22.72 -1.63 -23.06
N LEU A 684 23.44 -0.54 -22.83
CA LEU A 684 24.90 -0.53 -23.02
C LEU A 684 25.61 -1.47 -22.03
N LYS A 685 26.72 -2.05 -22.39
CA LYS A 685 27.64 -2.77 -21.50
C LYS A 685 28.07 -1.87 -20.34
N LYS A 686 28.50 -2.46 -19.25
CA LYS A 686 29.01 -1.70 -18.10
C LYS A 686 30.28 -0.95 -18.51
N THR A 687 30.52 0.22 -17.92
CA THR A 687 31.70 1.03 -18.18
C THR A 687 32.99 0.20 -18.03
N SER A 688 33.06 -0.63 -16.98
CA SER A 688 34.21 -1.52 -16.75
C SER A 688 34.39 -2.61 -17.81
N GLU A 689 33.34 -2.98 -18.53
CA GLU A 689 33.44 -3.91 -19.68
C GLU A 689 33.87 -3.16 -20.95
N LEU A 690 33.32 -1.95 -21.16
CA LEU A 690 33.63 -1.09 -22.31
C LEU A 690 35.12 -0.64 -22.27
N GLU A 691 35.64 -0.32 -21.10
CA GLU A 691 37.05 0.07 -20.90
C GLU A 691 38.04 -1.06 -21.27
N LYS A 692 37.63 -2.33 -21.10
CA LYS A 692 38.43 -3.50 -21.45
C LYS A 692 38.39 -3.88 -22.93
N MET A 693 37.48 -3.28 -23.69
CA MET A 693 37.26 -3.58 -25.11
C MET A 693 38.17 -2.72 -26.01
N SER A 694 38.34 -3.16 -27.26
CA SER A 694 38.93 -2.30 -28.29
C SER A 694 38.11 -1.02 -28.44
N LYS A 695 38.81 0.12 -28.50
CA LYS A 695 38.18 1.43 -28.63
C LYS A 695 37.25 1.58 -29.86
N ASP A 696 37.59 0.86 -30.93
CA ASP A 696 36.83 0.87 -32.18
C ASP A 696 35.75 -0.22 -32.24
N SER A 697 35.54 -0.98 -31.16
CA SER A 697 34.54 -2.03 -31.10
C SER A 697 33.11 -1.41 -31.13
N THR A 698 32.29 -1.92 -32.01
CA THR A 698 30.87 -1.59 -32.14
C THR A 698 29.95 -2.51 -31.31
N ASP A 699 30.50 -3.56 -30.65
CA ASP A 699 29.73 -4.47 -29.78
C ASP A 699 29.50 -3.85 -28.39
N ILE A 700 28.88 -2.68 -28.36
CA ILE A 700 28.59 -1.91 -27.15
C ILE A 700 27.33 -2.34 -26.39
N GLU A 701 26.50 -3.15 -27.03
CA GLU A 701 25.21 -3.60 -26.50
C GLU A 701 25.41 -4.73 -25.49
N SER A 702 24.77 -4.62 -24.31
CA SER A 702 24.69 -5.68 -23.32
C SER A 702 23.91 -6.90 -23.82
N ASN A 703 24.14 -8.07 -23.23
CA ASN A 703 23.39 -9.27 -23.56
C ASN A 703 21.88 -9.07 -23.32
N ASN A 704 21.09 -9.42 -24.33
CA ASN A 704 19.62 -9.40 -24.29
C ASN A 704 19.05 -10.67 -24.90
N ASP A 705 17.74 -10.84 -24.82
CA ASP A 705 17.05 -12.04 -25.28
C ASP A 705 17.28 -12.33 -26.77
N ILE A 706 17.36 -11.29 -27.59
CA ILE A 706 17.60 -11.45 -29.04
C ILE A 706 19.03 -11.92 -29.30
N LYS A 707 20.04 -11.34 -28.61
CA LYS A 707 21.42 -11.80 -28.71
C LYS A 707 21.60 -13.23 -28.20
N ARG A 708 20.91 -13.59 -27.11
CA ARG A 708 20.92 -14.97 -26.62
C ARG A 708 20.25 -15.93 -27.61
N TYR A 709 19.10 -15.53 -28.15
CA TYR A 709 18.41 -16.32 -29.18
C TYR A 709 19.26 -16.53 -30.42
N SER A 710 19.98 -15.50 -30.89
CA SER A 710 20.88 -15.63 -32.06
C SER A 710 22.06 -16.60 -31.82
N LYS A 711 22.43 -16.80 -30.56
CA LYS A 711 23.52 -17.69 -30.15
C LYS A 711 23.01 -18.99 -29.49
N ARG A 712 21.71 -19.33 -29.70
CA ARG A 712 21.11 -20.52 -29.11
C ARG A 712 21.83 -21.80 -29.55
N PRO A 713 21.89 -22.81 -28.70
CA PRO A 713 22.50 -24.09 -29.05
C PRO A 713 21.72 -24.82 -30.14
N LYS A 714 22.37 -25.73 -30.85
CA LYS A 714 21.76 -26.51 -31.94
C LYS A 714 20.49 -27.25 -31.56
N ALA A 715 20.40 -27.73 -30.34
CA ALA A 715 19.17 -28.38 -29.82
C ALA A 715 17.92 -27.48 -29.85
N LEU A 716 18.11 -26.16 -29.84
CA LEU A 716 17.02 -25.16 -29.88
C LEU A 716 16.91 -24.46 -31.24
N GLU A 717 17.59 -24.95 -32.27
CA GLU A 717 17.66 -24.30 -33.57
C GLU A 717 16.27 -24.14 -34.23
N ASN A 718 15.39 -25.11 -34.02
CA ASN A 718 14.02 -25.12 -34.55
C ASN A 718 13.03 -24.30 -33.71
N TRP A 719 13.45 -23.77 -32.55
CA TRP A 719 12.56 -22.96 -31.73
C TRP A 719 12.44 -21.54 -32.29
N CYS A 720 11.23 -21.03 -32.32
CA CYS A 720 11.04 -19.62 -32.63
C CYS A 720 11.40 -18.74 -31.43
N LEU A 721 11.54 -17.43 -31.66
CA LEU A 721 11.89 -16.48 -30.59
C LEU A 721 10.84 -16.48 -29.46
N ALA A 722 9.55 -16.68 -29.79
CA ALA A 722 8.48 -16.74 -28.82
C ALA A 722 8.62 -17.95 -27.89
N ASP A 723 8.86 -19.14 -28.45
CA ASP A 723 9.09 -20.38 -27.66
C ASP A 723 10.33 -20.23 -26.79
N TYR A 724 11.42 -19.71 -27.34
CA TYR A 724 12.66 -19.50 -26.62
C TYR A 724 12.48 -18.60 -25.38
N ILE A 725 11.79 -17.46 -25.52
CA ILE A 725 11.62 -16.52 -24.43
C ILE A 725 10.55 -16.99 -23.42
N SER A 726 9.52 -17.72 -23.89
CA SER A 726 8.42 -18.17 -23.02
C SER A 726 8.75 -19.41 -22.20
N GLN A 727 9.64 -20.29 -22.69
CA GLN A 727 9.89 -21.58 -22.07
C GLN A 727 11.24 -21.65 -21.34
N LEU A 728 12.18 -20.73 -21.65
CA LEU A 728 13.50 -20.72 -21.03
C LEU A 728 13.65 -19.59 -20.02
N GLN A 729 14.21 -19.91 -18.87
CA GLN A 729 14.58 -18.94 -17.85
C GLN A 729 16.09 -18.77 -17.82
N VAL A 730 16.56 -17.52 -17.89
CA VAL A 730 17.97 -17.20 -17.75
C VAL A 730 18.35 -17.16 -16.28
N ASN A 731 19.19 -18.07 -15.85
CA ASN A 731 19.78 -18.07 -14.53
C ASN A 731 21.14 -17.34 -14.56
N PHE A 732 21.30 -16.38 -13.65
CA PHE A 732 22.59 -15.73 -13.46
C PHE A 732 23.29 -16.40 -12.27
N PRO A 733 24.57 -16.79 -12.41
CA PRO A 733 25.33 -17.33 -11.29
C PRO A 733 25.37 -16.29 -10.17
N LYS A 734 25.13 -16.72 -8.95
CA LYS A 734 25.35 -15.87 -7.78
C LYS A 734 26.87 -15.64 -7.67
N ASN A 735 27.29 -14.37 -7.54
CA ASN A 735 28.70 -14.05 -7.24
C ASN A 735 29.04 -14.63 -5.86
N ILE A 736 29.59 -15.80 -5.84
CA ILE A 736 30.30 -16.37 -4.70
C ILE A 736 31.68 -15.70 -4.75
N LYS A 737 32.12 -15.06 -3.67
CA LYS A 737 33.49 -14.61 -3.54
C LYS A 737 34.36 -15.89 -3.63
N GLU A 738 35.13 -16.01 -4.68
CA GLU A 738 36.13 -17.04 -4.77
C GLU A 738 37.14 -16.87 -3.62
N THR A 739 37.05 -17.74 -2.65
CA THR A 739 38.23 -18.05 -1.80
C THR A 739 39.17 -18.84 -2.68
N ASP A 740 40.42 -18.38 -2.82
CA ASP A 740 41.50 -19.09 -3.46
C ASP A 740 41.65 -20.48 -2.83
N GLU A 741 40.99 -21.47 -3.39
CA GLU A 741 41.37 -22.88 -3.28
C GLU A 741 40.88 -23.59 -4.55
N GLN A 742 41.87 -24.13 -5.22
CA GLN A 742 41.81 -24.97 -6.42
C GLN A 742 40.75 -26.08 -6.27
N TYR A 743 39.67 -26.02 -7.07
CA TYR A 743 38.97 -27.21 -7.49
C TYR A 743 38.70 -27.15 -8.99
N SER A 744 39.19 -28.19 -9.62
CA SER A 744 39.25 -28.53 -11.03
C SER A 744 37.88 -28.42 -11.72
N ASP A 745 37.94 -27.95 -12.95
CA ASP A 745 36.93 -27.96 -13.99
C ASP A 745 36.07 -29.24 -13.99
N ASN A 746 34.77 -29.00 -13.82
CA ASN A 746 33.76 -29.84 -14.44
C ASN A 746 32.56 -28.92 -14.79
N GLU A 747 32.61 -28.41 -16.00
CA GLU A 747 31.46 -27.84 -16.69
C GLU A 747 30.44 -28.98 -16.90
N SER A 748 29.39 -28.97 -16.15
CA SER A 748 28.14 -29.61 -16.54
C SER A 748 27.09 -28.52 -16.81
N GLU A 749 26.99 -28.20 -18.08
CA GLU A 749 25.84 -27.46 -18.62
C GLU A 749 24.57 -28.25 -18.28
N SER A 750 23.76 -27.71 -17.37
CA SER A 750 22.34 -28.16 -17.22
C SER A 750 21.48 -27.29 -18.11
N ILE A 751 20.90 -27.92 -19.08
CA ILE A 751 19.84 -27.43 -19.98
C ILE A 751 18.56 -27.10 -19.20
#